data_c083fd3e911bb52668bb8244e7042e12
#
_entry.id   c083fd3e911bb52668bb8244e7042e12
#
_cell.length_a   1.000
_cell.length_b   1.000
_cell.length_c   1.000
_cell.angle_alpha   90.00
_cell.angle_beta   90.00
_cell.angle_gamma   90.00
#
_symmetry.space_group_name_H-M   'P 1'
#
loop_
_entity.id
_entity.type
_entity.pdbx_description
1 polymer ?
#
loop_
_entity_poly.entity_id
_entity_poly.type
_entity_poly.pdbx_seq_one_letter_code
_entity_poly.pdbx_strand_id
1 'polypeptide(L)'
;MENLNSIERNDIFDLAYRFVTETSENIFLTGKAGTGKTTFLKYLKENCSKNIIVAAPTGVAAINAGGVTLHSLFQLPFNPFLPTSASKSELLGKMKFVKRRQEILRKMELLVIDEISMVRCDTMDAIDTILRSVRRRHDVPFGGVQLLCIGDLYQLPPVAPRQEWSILQEYYSSEFFFDSMVIKEQMPMLIELNKIYRQKEDSFVYLLNKVRNNQMNSDDFEDLHSRFYPTFRPALEEKYITLTSHNNQADLINARELQKLLPASFTYNAIIEDDFPENMYPAEGSLVLKEGAQVMFLKNDTEKRYFNGKIGMVKRLGQEEIVVECDGFEIYVSPETWENTRYSVSRNEGKLEQETLGTFTQFPLRLAWAITIHKSQGLTFEKVMIDAGSAFSSGQVYVALSRCTSLAGIVLLSKIPSAAIYSNENVINGQKTLTPKGSLAERFEGARQVFTQQLLEEIFSFDEIKTLLEVLEFRINEHKEKLNKESLKWINELKSSFTANRAVGLNFTRHTRDLMKQEPVIEKNSALQKRINDAANHFLPKFNAFQDAIQNHPLITEHREAATIINEYLNQLLLALHLQNYYLQYCKGLFSVTTFLQHKIKYELPRLKVSVYASGKKQSVSDLSNAELYDTLKRWRDGVVGETGLPIFMVANQNALKEIATFLPFTKKDLIKLSGFGKAKAEKYGDEILDAVQDYCSRNNLESNMSSKEASPKRERKEKSLEEKTPTNILSFNLYKEGKSIAEIAEERKMAIATIEGHLASFIASKQINIDDFVSKENQSLIKEAIQIHGISGTKNLKENLPENISYGEIRMVIASEKIDD
;
A
#
# COMPACT_ATOMS: atom_id res chain seq x y z
N MET A 1 -6.05 -20.76 0.40
CA MET A 1 -5.13 -20.61 1.54
C MET A 1 -4.36 -21.90 1.70
N GLU A 2 -3.07 -21.92 1.36
CA GLU A 2 -2.23 -23.07 1.71
C GLU A 2 -2.32 -23.24 3.23
N ASN A 3 -2.51 -24.48 3.67
CA ASN A 3 -2.48 -24.82 5.10
C ASN A 3 -1.04 -24.62 5.60
N LEU A 4 -0.70 -23.40 6.03
CA LEU A 4 0.63 -23.05 6.55
C LEU A 4 0.99 -23.78 7.85
N ASN A 5 0.02 -24.47 8.46
CA ASN A 5 0.26 -25.41 9.56
C ASN A 5 1.07 -26.65 9.16
N SER A 6 1.36 -26.85 7.85
CA SER A 6 2.16 -27.96 7.33
C SER A 6 3.59 -27.56 6.94
N ILE A 7 4.01 -26.30 7.20
CA ILE A 7 5.40 -25.88 6.94
C ILE A 7 6.30 -26.61 7.95
N GLU A 8 7.24 -27.39 7.43
CA GLU A 8 8.28 -28.01 8.24
C GLU A 8 9.25 -26.94 8.72
N ARG A 9 9.07 -26.45 9.96
CA ARG A 9 9.92 -25.46 10.62
C ARG A 9 11.04 -26.17 11.37
N ASN A 10 12.21 -25.56 11.34
CA ASN A 10 13.35 -25.97 12.14
C ASN A 10 13.72 -24.86 13.14
N ASP A 11 14.59 -25.19 14.09
CA ASP A 11 15.00 -24.27 15.17
C ASP A 11 15.51 -22.91 14.66
N ILE A 12 16.24 -22.91 13.52
CA ILE A 12 16.77 -21.67 12.90
C ILE A 12 15.64 -20.83 12.30
N PHE A 13 14.65 -21.47 11.65
CA PHE A 13 13.49 -20.77 11.12
C PHE A 13 12.70 -20.09 12.25
N ASP A 14 12.42 -20.84 13.34
CA ASP A 14 11.69 -20.32 14.49
C ASP A 14 12.48 -19.24 15.22
N LEU A 15 13.80 -19.39 15.35
CA LEU A 15 14.66 -18.37 15.93
C LEU A 15 14.68 -17.09 15.08
N ALA A 16 14.82 -17.21 13.76
CA ALA A 16 14.75 -16.05 12.85
C ALA A 16 13.40 -15.33 12.96
N TYR A 17 12.29 -16.08 13.02
CA TYR A 17 10.96 -15.50 13.22
C TYR A 17 10.85 -14.74 14.54
N ARG A 18 11.35 -15.31 15.63
CA ARG A 18 11.37 -14.65 16.94
C ARG A 18 12.26 -13.40 16.95
N PHE A 19 13.43 -13.43 16.31
CA PHE A 19 14.26 -12.23 16.15
C PHE A 19 13.51 -11.10 15.45
N VAL A 20 12.78 -11.39 14.38
CA VAL A 20 11.98 -10.38 13.67
C VAL A 20 10.85 -9.85 14.54
N THR A 21 10.14 -10.72 15.26
CA THR A 21 8.92 -10.36 15.98
C THR A 21 9.17 -9.85 17.39
N GLU A 22 10.15 -10.39 18.11
CA GLU A 22 10.39 -10.14 19.54
C GLU A 22 11.63 -9.24 19.80
N THR A 23 12.26 -8.70 18.73
CA THR A 23 13.40 -7.76 18.86
C THR A 23 13.27 -6.59 17.90
N SER A 24 14.14 -5.56 18.07
CA SER A 24 14.31 -4.44 17.14
C SER A 24 15.60 -4.54 16.31
N GLU A 25 16.31 -5.68 16.37
CA GLU A 25 17.54 -5.90 15.63
C GLU A 25 17.30 -5.97 14.12
N ASN A 26 18.17 -5.32 13.35
CA ASN A 26 18.19 -5.48 11.90
C ASN A 26 18.73 -6.87 11.55
N ILE A 27 18.11 -7.56 10.60
CA ILE A 27 18.41 -8.94 10.26
C ILE A 27 18.73 -9.04 8.76
N PHE A 28 19.78 -9.78 8.46
CA PHE A 28 20.04 -10.30 7.14
C PHE A 28 19.77 -11.80 7.13
N LEU A 29 18.58 -12.18 6.63
CA LEU A 29 18.18 -13.57 6.44
C LEU A 29 18.73 -14.07 5.12
N THR A 30 19.72 -14.90 5.18
CA THR A 30 20.36 -15.49 3.99
C THR A 30 20.15 -17.02 3.97
N GLY A 31 20.66 -17.63 2.93
CA GLY A 31 20.65 -19.08 2.74
C GLY A 31 20.81 -19.41 1.27
N LYS A 32 21.26 -20.63 1.00
CA LYS A 32 21.46 -21.16 -0.35
C LYS A 32 20.16 -21.15 -1.15
N ALA A 33 20.26 -21.34 -2.47
CA ALA A 33 19.07 -21.52 -3.30
C ALA A 33 18.23 -22.71 -2.77
N GLY A 34 16.90 -22.51 -2.63
CA GLY A 34 16.00 -23.57 -2.17
C GLY A 34 15.91 -23.78 -0.66
N THR A 35 16.46 -22.89 0.19
CA THR A 35 16.38 -23.01 1.67
C THR A 35 15.10 -22.44 2.29
N GLY A 36 14.10 -22.02 1.49
CA GLY A 36 12.80 -21.61 2.01
C GLY A 36 12.68 -20.13 2.40
N LYS A 37 13.56 -19.23 1.93
CA LYS A 37 13.49 -17.78 2.19
C LYS A 37 12.11 -17.18 1.84
N THR A 38 11.59 -17.52 0.68
CA THR A 38 10.24 -17.05 0.24
C THR A 38 9.12 -17.63 1.11
N THR A 39 9.26 -18.87 1.57
CA THR A 39 8.32 -19.50 2.52
C THR A 39 8.35 -18.78 3.87
N PHE A 40 9.54 -18.43 4.35
CA PHE A 40 9.70 -17.61 5.55
C PHE A 40 8.99 -16.26 5.43
N LEU A 41 9.17 -15.56 4.30
CA LEU A 41 8.50 -14.27 4.05
C LEU A 41 6.97 -14.40 4.06
N LYS A 42 6.42 -15.44 3.40
CA LYS A 42 4.97 -15.71 3.41
C LYS A 42 4.47 -15.95 4.83
N TYR A 43 5.15 -16.83 5.57
CA TYR A 43 4.81 -17.12 6.97
C TYR A 43 4.87 -15.88 7.86
N LEU A 44 5.90 -15.04 7.70
CA LEU A 44 6.07 -13.80 8.43
C LEU A 44 4.91 -12.83 8.17
N LYS A 45 4.51 -12.64 6.91
CA LYS A 45 3.41 -11.74 6.52
C LYS A 45 2.09 -12.10 7.20
N GLU A 46 1.83 -13.38 7.41
CA GLU A 46 0.57 -13.86 7.99
C GLU A 46 0.56 -13.86 9.52
N ASN A 47 1.75 -13.97 10.14
CA ASN A 47 1.84 -14.21 11.57
C ASN A 47 2.53 -13.07 12.36
N CYS A 48 3.07 -12.05 11.71
CA CYS A 48 3.78 -10.97 12.39
C CYS A 48 2.82 -9.86 12.82
N SER A 49 3.07 -9.37 14.04
CA SER A 49 2.28 -8.30 14.66
C SER A 49 2.72 -6.88 14.31
N LYS A 50 3.88 -6.73 13.69
CA LYS A 50 4.41 -5.41 13.31
C LYS A 50 3.75 -4.89 12.05
N ASN A 51 3.68 -3.58 11.89
CA ASN A 51 3.29 -2.93 10.64
C ASN A 51 4.39 -3.17 9.58
N ILE A 52 4.20 -4.22 8.77
CA ILE A 52 5.18 -4.67 7.77
C ILE A 52 4.96 -3.94 6.45
N ILE A 53 6.05 -3.50 5.84
CA ILE A 53 6.10 -3.16 4.42
C ILE A 53 7.12 -4.07 3.74
N VAL A 54 6.70 -4.73 2.66
CA VAL A 54 7.57 -5.57 1.83
C VAL A 54 7.93 -4.79 0.57
N ALA A 55 9.22 -4.76 0.29
CA ALA A 55 9.73 -4.12 -0.92
C ALA A 55 10.81 -4.98 -1.58
N ALA A 56 11.05 -4.74 -2.88
CA ALA A 56 12.09 -5.41 -3.64
C ALA A 56 12.74 -4.47 -4.67
N PRO A 57 13.93 -4.77 -5.21
CA PRO A 57 14.62 -3.91 -6.17
C PRO A 57 13.94 -3.87 -7.55
N THR A 58 13.26 -4.94 -7.97
CA THR A 58 12.64 -5.06 -9.30
C THR A 58 11.13 -5.27 -9.20
N GLY A 59 10.37 -4.90 -10.26
CA GLY A 59 8.93 -5.09 -10.31
C GLY A 59 8.52 -6.55 -10.16
N VAL A 60 9.19 -7.46 -10.88
CA VAL A 60 8.90 -8.90 -10.80
C VAL A 60 9.17 -9.46 -9.40
N ALA A 61 10.29 -9.10 -8.77
CA ALA A 61 10.57 -9.53 -7.40
C ALA A 61 9.56 -8.95 -6.40
N ALA A 62 9.13 -7.69 -6.57
CA ALA A 62 8.12 -7.06 -5.73
C ALA A 62 6.76 -7.78 -5.81
N ILE A 63 6.30 -8.12 -7.02
CA ILE A 63 5.06 -8.88 -7.23
C ILE A 63 5.16 -10.27 -6.58
N ASN A 64 6.28 -10.99 -6.79
CA ASN A 64 6.50 -12.32 -6.22
C ASN A 64 6.54 -12.31 -4.68
N ALA A 65 7.11 -11.24 -4.09
CA ALA A 65 7.12 -11.02 -2.64
C ALA A 65 5.75 -10.53 -2.09
N GLY A 66 4.82 -10.17 -2.97
CA GLY A 66 3.55 -9.53 -2.62
C GLY A 66 3.78 -8.18 -1.93
N GLY A 67 4.63 -7.37 -2.53
CA GLY A 67 5.04 -6.05 -2.04
C GLY A 67 5.14 -5.03 -3.17
N VAL A 68 5.97 -4.01 -2.97
CA VAL A 68 6.17 -2.88 -3.91
C VAL A 68 7.65 -2.72 -4.24
N THR A 69 7.99 -1.96 -5.30
CA THR A 69 9.40 -1.67 -5.55
C THR A 69 9.94 -0.61 -4.58
N LEU A 70 11.24 -0.69 -4.24
CA LEU A 70 11.91 0.32 -3.40
C LEU A 70 11.77 1.72 -4.00
N HIS A 71 11.94 1.86 -5.32
CA HIS A 71 11.80 3.13 -6.03
C HIS A 71 10.38 3.70 -5.90
N SER A 72 9.34 2.87 -6.03
CA SER A 72 7.95 3.31 -5.86
C SER A 72 7.65 3.69 -4.41
N LEU A 73 8.09 2.89 -3.44
CA LEU A 73 7.81 3.11 -2.02
C LEU A 73 8.41 4.43 -1.54
N PHE A 74 9.69 4.67 -1.85
CA PHE A 74 10.45 5.81 -1.38
C PHE A 74 10.52 6.97 -2.38
N GLN A 75 9.94 6.85 -3.58
CA GLN A 75 10.07 7.82 -4.68
C GLN A 75 11.54 8.13 -5.02
N LEU A 76 12.37 7.10 -5.04
CA LEU A 76 13.79 7.27 -5.31
C LEU A 76 14.01 7.76 -6.75
N PRO A 77 14.94 8.70 -6.97
CA PRO A 77 15.37 9.07 -8.31
C PRO A 77 16.13 7.90 -8.94
N PHE A 78 16.17 7.86 -10.28
CA PHE A 78 16.98 6.86 -10.97
C PHE A 78 18.48 7.18 -10.97
N ASN A 79 18.84 8.43 -10.71
CA ASN A 79 20.23 8.85 -10.62
C ASN A 79 20.88 8.35 -9.31
N PRO A 80 22.19 8.09 -9.28
CA PRO A 80 22.91 7.68 -8.10
C PRO A 80 22.78 8.72 -6.96
N PHE A 81 22.64 8.23 -5.75
CA PHE A 81 22.59 9.06 -4.55
C PHE A 81 23.97 9.20 -3.90
N LEU A 82 24.41 10.44 -3.69
CA LEU A 82 25.67 10.69 -3.00
C LEU A 82 25.40 11.01 -1.51
N PRO A 83 26.23 10.52 -0.57
CA PRO A 83 26.00 10.73 0.87
C PRO A 83 26.42 12.13 1.35
N THR A 84 26.37 13.13 0.46
CA THR A 84 26.71 14.54 0.75
C THR A 84 25.50 15.31 1.26
N SER A 85 25.76 16.39 2.02
CA SER A 85 24.69 17.28 2.51
C SER A 85 23.87 17.89 1.38
N ALA A 86 24.49 18.20 0.24
CA ALA A 86 23.82 18.74 -0.94
C ALA A 86 22.83 17.72 -1.53
N SER A 87 23.28 16.48 -1.78
CA SER A 87 22.42 15.42 -2.33
C SER A 87 21.30 15.02 -1.36
N LYS A 88 21.56 15.00 -0.04
CA LYS A 88 20.53 14.79 0.97
C LYS A 88 19.44 15.88 0.93
N SER A 89 19.86 17.14 0.84
CA SER A 89 18.93 18.28 0.73
C SER A 89 18.15 18.25 -0.57
N GLU A 90 18.80 17.91 -1.70
CA GLU A 90 18.14 17.75 -2.99
C GLU A 90 17.11 16.62 -2.98
N LEU A 91 17.48 15.44 -2.45
CA LEU A 91 16.58 14.31 -2.32
C LEU A 91 15.32 14.69 -1.52
N LEU A 92 15.52 15.29 -0.34
CA LEU A 92 14.40 15.68 0.53
C LEU A 92 13.57 16.83 -0.07
N GLY A 93 14.19 17.75 -0.80
CA GLY A 93 13.52 18.88 -1.48
C GLY A 93 12.64 18.43 -2.65
N LYS A 94 13.05 17.41 -3.39
CA LYS A 94 12.25 16.82 -4.48
C LYS A 94 11.07 15.98 -3.97
N MET A 95 11.13 15.53 -2.72
CA MET A 95 10.11 14.68 -2.13
C MET A 95 8.89 15.47 -1.68
N LYS A 96 7.95 15.66 -2.58
CA LYS A 96 6.60 16.14 -2.24
C LYS A 96 5.74 14.97 -1.78
N PHE A 97 6.07 14.37 -0.63
CA PHE A 97 5.19 13.34 -0.09
C PHE A 97 3.81 13.91 0.21
N VAL A 98 2.80 13.34 -0.42
CA VAL A 98 1.41 13.51 0.00
C VAL A 98 1.31 13.09 1.48
N LYS A 99 0.57 13.81 2.31
CA LYS A 99 0.38 13.53 3.76
C LYS A 99 0.18 12.03 4.05
N ARG A 100 -0.59 11.33 3.21
CA ARG A 100 -0.88 9.90 3.32
C ARG A 100 0.41 9.02 3.26
N ARG A 101 1.36 9.34 2.37
CA ARG A 101 2.62 8.57 2.25
C ARG A 101 3.56 8.81 3.42
N GLN A 102 3.63 10.05 3.93
CA GLN A 102 4.39 10.33 5.16
C GLN A 102 3.85 9.52 6.34
N GLU A 103 2.52 9.37 6.44
CA GLU A 103 1.88 8.59 7.48
C GLU A 103 2.24 7.10 7.39
N ILE A 104 2.28 6.53 6.19
CA ILE A 104 2.72 5.15 5.94
C ILE A 104 4.15 4.93 6.45
N LEU A 105 5.09 5.80 6.03
CA LEU A 105 6.49 5.69 6.44
C LEU A 105 6.69 5.93 7.95
N ARG A 106 5.82 6.71 8.60
CA ARG A 106 5.85 6.90 10.05
C ARG A 106 5.32 5.69 10.82
N LYS A 107 4.29 5.02 10.31
CA LYS A 107 3.67 3.85 10.94
C LYS A 107 4.42 2.55 10.68
N MET A 108 5.31 2.52 9.70
CA MET A 108 6.10 1.33 9.38
C MET A 108 7.01 0.95 10.56
N GLU A 109 6.88 -0.28 11.05
CA GLU A 109 7.70 -0.84 12.13
C GLU A 109 8.77 -1.79 11.59
N LEU A 110 8.46 -2.49 10.48
CA LEU A 110 9.34 -3.45 9.82
C LEU A 110 9.36 -3.22 8.31
N LEU A 111 10.56 -2.95 7.77
CA LEU A 111 10.81 -2.93 6.33
C LEU A 111 11.48 -4.24 5.92
N VAL A 112 10.77 -5.05 5.14
CA VAL A 112 11.34 -6.25 4.51
C VAL A 112 11.83 -5.89 3.12
N ILE A 113 13.09 -6.16 2.84
CA ILE A 113 13.69 -5.99 1.50
C ILE A 113 14.05 -7.38 0.98
N ASP A 114 13.24 -7.88 0.04
CA ASP A 114 13.53 -9.15 -0.63
C ASP A 114 14.51 -8.94 -1.79
N GLU A 115 15.28 -9.97 -2.15
CA GLU A 115 16.36 -9.93 -3.16
C GLU A 115 17.38 -8.82 -2.88
N ILE A 116 17.80 -8.69 -1.62
CA ILE A 116 18.72 -7.63 -1.14
C ILE A 116 20.06 -7.63 -1.89
N SER A 117 20.51 -8.77 -2.44
CA SER A 117 21.75 -8.87 -3.21
C SER A 117 21.79 -7.93 -4.41
N MET A 118 20.64 -7.55 -4.94
CA MET A 118 20.50 -6.64 -6.08
C MET A 118 20.34 -5.16 -5.65
N VAL A 119 20.33 -4.86 -4.35
CA VAL A 119 20.17 -3.48 -3.85
C VAL A 119 21.53 -2.82 -3.70
N ARG A 120 21.68 -1.65 -4.31
CA ARG A 120 22.91 -0.88 -4.32
C ARG A 120 23.11 -0.11 -3.00
N CYS A 121 24.36 0.10 -2.61
CA CYS A 121 24.75 0.78 -1.36
C CYS A 121 24.16 2.19 -1.22
N ASP A 122 24.21 2.99 -2.28
CA ASP A 122 23.66 4.36 -2.29
C ASP A 122 22.12 4.37 -2.15
N THR A 123 21.44 3.36 -2.66
CA THR A 123 20.00 3.17 -2.49
C THR A 123 19.63 3.00 -1.02
N MET A 124 20.45 2.24 -0.25
CA MET A 124 20.23 2.07 1.19
C MET A 124 20.40 3.39 1.96
N ASP A 125 21.43 4.18 1.63
CA ASP A 125 21.65 5.49 2.26
C ASP A 125 20.58 6.52 1.87
N ALA A 126 20.02 6.44 0.66
CA ALA A 126 18.87 7.25 0.27
C ALA A 126 17.62 6.91 1.09
N ILE A 127 17.34 5.60 1.28
CA ILE A 127 16.21 5.11 2.11
C ILE A 127 16.38 5.58 3.56
N ASP A 128 17.59 5.45 4.13
CA ASP A 128 17.89 5.93 5.48
C ASP A 128 17.65 7.43 5.61
N THR A 129 18.16 8.24 4.68
CA THR A 129 17.98 9.69 4.66
C THR A 129 16.50 10.06 4.71
N ILE A 130 15.67 9.37 3.92
CA ILE A 130 14.22 9.59 3.88
C ILE A 130 13.56 9.22 5.20
N LEU A 131 13.85 8.03 5.73
CA LEU A 131 13.22 7.53 6.94
C LEU A 131 13.60 8.36 8.17
N ARG A 132 14.87 8.75 8.33
CA ARG A 132 15.30 9.67 9.40
C ARG A 132 14.54 11.00 9.33
N SER A 133 14.37 11.56 8.13
CA SER A 133 13.67 12.84 7.93
C SER A 133 12.16 12.73 8.20
N VAL A 134 11.46 11.77 7.58
CA VAL A 134 10.00 11.61 7.70
C VAL A 134 9.59 11.28 9.13
N ARG A 135 10.38 10.46 9.83
CA ARG A 135 10.13 10.04 11.22
C ARG A 135 10.66 11.04 12.24
N ARG A 136 11.41 12.07 11.80
CA ARG A 136 12.06 13.09 12.66
C ARG A 136 12.99 12.46 13.72
N ARG A 137 13.69 11.40 13.35
CA ARG A 137 14.67 10.69 14.19
C ARG A 137 16.00 10.65 13.46
N HIS A 138 16.68 11.79 13.44
CA HIS A 138 17.89 12.01 12.65
C HIS A 138 19.13 11.28 13.20
N ASP A 139 19.11 10.93 14.47
CA ASP A 139 20.16 10.25 15.23
C ASP A 139 20.10 8.73 15.19
N VAL A 140 19.01 8.16 14.62
CA VAL A 140 18.77 6.71 14.63
C VAL A 140 18.71 6.18 13.20
N PRO A 141 19.51 5.16 12.83
CA PRO A 141 19.44 4.50 11.52
C PRO A 141 18.03 4.14 11.13
N PHE A 142 17.70 4.38 9.86
CA PHE A 142 16.36 4.18 9.26
C PHE A 142 15.22 4.84 10.05
N GLY A 143 15.52 5.88 10.86
CA GLY A 143 14.55 6.51 11.74
C GLY A 143 13.93 5.54 12.76
N GLY A 144 14.65 4.47 13.10
CA GLY A 144 14.23 3.42 14.04
C GLY A 144 13.25 2.39 13.47
N VAL A 145 13.19 2.24 12.15
CA VAL A 145 12.50 1.12 11.49
C VAL A 145 13.41 -0.10 11.53
N GLN A 146 12.89 -1.24 11.94
CA GLN A 146 13.63 -2.50 11.86
C GLN A 146 13.74 -2.96 10.40
N LEU A 147 14.93 -3.43 9.99
CA LEU A 147 15.13 -4.03 8.68
C LEU A 147 15.17 -5.56 8.74
N LEU A 148 14.51 -6.18 7.76
CA LEU A 148 14.70 -7.58 7.41
C LEU A 148 15.15 -7.64 5.94
N CYS A 149 16.45 -7.80 5.72
CA CYS A 149 17.03 -8.02 4.41
C CYS A 149 17.01 -9.51 4.09
N ILE A 150 16.38 -9.92 2.98
CA ILE A 150 16.30 -11.33 2.55
C ILE A 150 17.05 -11.48 1.22
N GLY A 151 17.93 -12.47 1.11
CA GLY A 151 18.64 -12.75 -0.15
C GLY A 151 19.82 -13.69 0.00
N ASP A 152 20.54 -13.86 -1.08
CA ASP A 152 21.80 -14.62 -1.14
C ASP A 152 22.84 -13.80 -1.90
N LEU A 153 23.88 -13.32 -1.22
CA LEU A 153 24.93 -12.47 -1.80
C LEU A 153 25.71 -13.15 -2.94
N TYR A 154 25.69 -14.46 -3.01
CA TYR A 154 26.33 -15.23 -4.09
C TYR A 154 25.44 -15.37 -5.34
N GLN A 155 24.20 -14.82 -5.32
CA GLN A 155 23.37 -14.70 -6.49
C GLN A 155 23.69 -13.44 -7.27
N LEU A 156 22.71 -12.81 -7.93
CA LEU A 156 22.98 -11.65 -8.79
C LEU A 156 23.34 -10.40 -7.99
N PRO A 157 24.42 -9.69 -8.36
CA PRO A 157 24.82 -8.44 -7.74
C PRO A 157 23.93 -7.27 -8.17
N PRO A 158 24.08 -6.10 -7.52
CA PRO A 158 23.45 -4.86 -7.98
C PRO A 158 23.92 -4.49 -9.38
N VAL A 159 23.07 -3.82 -10.14
CA VAL A 159 23.45 -3.23 -11.44
C VAL A 159 24.04 -1.84 -11.18
N ALA A 160 25.34 -1.70 -11.42
CA ALA A 160 26.05 -0.43 -11.31
C ALA A 160 26.75 -0.10 -12.64
N PRO A 161 26.15 0.74 -13.51
CA PRO A 161 26.78 1.17 -14.75
C PRO A 161 28.13 1.83 -14.49
N ARG A 162 29.13 1.59 -15.34
CA ARG A 162 30.50 2.07 -15.12
C ARG A 162 30.58 3.57 -14.86
N GLN A 163 29.77 4.37 -15.56
CA GLN A 163 29.71 5.82 -15.39
C GLN A 163 29.19 6.22 -14.00
N GLU A 164 28.18 5.55 -13.50
CA GLU A 164 27.65 5.81 -12.16
C GLU A 164 28.62 5.31 -11.09
N TRP A 165 29.21 4.12 -11.29
CA TRP A 165 30.15 3.56 -10.32
C TRP A 165 31.42 4.41 -10.19
N SER A 166 31.90 5.03 -11.29
CA SER A 166 33.07 5.93 -11.23
C SER A 166 32.88 7.12 -10.26
N ILE A 167 31.64 7.52 -10.01
CA ILE A 167 31.28 8.58 -9.05
C ILE A 167 31.11 7.97 -7.65
N LEU A 168 30.39 6.85 -7.55
CA LEU A 168 30.06 6.23 -6.26
C LEU A 168 31.27 5.63 -5.54
N GLN A 169 32.27 5.14 -6.24
CA GLN A 169 33.49 4.56 -5.68
C GLN A 169 34.33 5.54 -4.84
N GLU A 170 34.10 6.86 -4.97
CA GLU A 170 34.72 7.86 -4.10
C GLU A 170 34.18 7.80 -2.66
N TYR A 171 32.98 7.24 -2.47
CA TYR A 171 32.29 7.20 -1.19
C TYR A 171 32.08 5.79 -0.65
N TYR A 172 32.02 4.76 -1.53
CA TYR A 172 31.69 3.39 -1.19
C TYR A 172 32.79 2.42 -1.62
N SER A 173 33.06 1.42 -0.78
CA SER A 173 34.07 0.38 -1.08
C SER A 173 33.59 -0.62 -2.12
N SER A 174 32.29 -0.89 -2.20
CA SER A 174 31.65 -1.72 -3.21
C SER A 174 30.20 -1.31 -3.45
N GLU A 175 29.62 -1.85 -4.54
CA GLU A 175 28.26 -1.59 -4.94
C GLU A 175 27.19 -2.24 -4.01
N PHE A 176 27.59 -3.20 -3.18
CA PHE A 176 26.67 -3.98 -2.37
C PHE A 176 26.07 -3.20 -1.19
N PHE A 177 24.87 -3.57 -0.79
CA PHE A 177 24.10 -2.92 0.27
C PHE A 177 24.87 -2.82 1.61
N PHE A 178 25.69 -3.82 1.93
CA PHE A 178 26.45 -3.88 3.20
C PHE A 178 27.59 -2.85 3.27
N ASP A 179 27.97 -2.26 2.14
CA ASP A 179 28.96 -1.18 2.08
C ASP A 179 28.32 0.22 2.16
N SER A 180 26.99 0.34 2.27
CA SER A 180 26.33 1.62 2.58
C SER A 180 26.80 2.17 3.95
N MET A 181 26.77 3.49 4.10
CA MET A 181 27.18 4.12 5.34
C MET A 181 26.27 3.74 6.51
N VAL A 182 24.97 3.70 6.25
CA VAL A 182 23.97 3.35 7.27
C VAL A 182 24.11 1.91 7.75
N ILE A 183 24.39 0.96 6.85
CA ILE A 183 24.60 -0.46 7.26
C ILE A 183 25.90 -0.62 8.03
N LYS A 184 26.97 0.15 7.70
CA LYS A 184 28.20 0.18 8.51
C LYS A 184 27.98 0.81 9.89
N GLU A 185 27.06 1.78 10.02
CA GLU A 185 26.66 2.36 11.32
C GLU A 185 25.90 1.33 12.18
N GLN A 186 24.97 0.56 11.60
CA GLN A 186 24.20 -0.48 12.27
C GLN A 186 24.13 -1.75 11.42
N MET A 187 25.13 -2.63 11.60
CA MET A 187 25.27 -3.87 10.86
C MET A 187 24.12 -4.83 11.18
N PRO A 188 23.37 -5.35 10.19
CA PRO A 188 22.35 -6.34 10.42
C PRO A 188 22.95 -7.69 10.85
N MET A 189 22.25 -8.41 11.72
CA MET A 189 22.64 -9.74 12.16
C MET A 189 22.35 -10.76 11.06
N LEU A 190 23.37 -11.49 10.63
CA LEU A 190 23.22 -12.56 9.65
C LEU A 190 22.63 -13.80 10.32
N ILE A 191 21.53 -14.31 9.75
CA ILE A 191 20.93 -15.61 10.08
C ILE A 191 20.84 -16.41 8.79
N GLU A 192 21.47 -17.59 8.76
CA GLU A 192 21.51 -18.43 7.57
C GLU A 192 20.56 -19.64 7.71
N LEU A 193 19.59 -19.76 6.78
CA LEU A 193 18.73 -20.92 6.65
C LEU A 193 19.54 -22.07 5.99
N ASN A 194 19.72 -23.17 6.70
CA ASN A 194 20.64 -24.24 6.28
C ASN A 194 19.95 -25.41 5.58
N LYS A 195 18.64 -25.65 5.80
CA LYS A 195 17.92 -26.79 5.22
C LYS A 195 17.50 -26.47 3.79
N ILE A 196 17.97 -27.30 2.86
CA ILE A 196 17.65 -27.19 1.43
C ILE A 196 16.44 -28.08 1.14
N TYR A 197 15.43 -27.53 0.45
CA TYR A 197 14.18 -28.23 0.11
C TYR A 197 14.05 -28.48 -1.40
N ARG A 198 14.81 -27.76 -2.24
CA ARG A 198 14.69 -27.81 -3.71
C ARG A 198 15.40 -29.00 -4.32
N GLN A 199 16.67 -29.19 -3.95
CA GLN A 199 17.52 -30.25 -4.48
C GLN A 199 17.50 -31.44 -3.50
N LYS A 200 17.37 -32.68 -4.05
CA LYS A 200 17.31 -33.91 -3.27
C LYS A 200 18.59 -34.73 -3.34
N GLU A 201 19.45 -34.52 -4.35
CA GLU A 201 20.69 -35.22 -4.58
C GLU A 201 21.84 -34.55 -3.86
N ASP A 202 22.45 -35.22 -2.87
CA ASP A 202 23.56 -34.66 -2.08
C ASP A 202 24.78 -34.29 -2.93
N SER A 203 25.09 -35.09 -3.97
CA SER A 203 26.17 -34.80 -4.91
C SER A 203 25.97 -33.52 -5.67
N PHE A 204 24.72 -33.24 -6.12
CA PHE A 204 24.40 -32.01 -6.82
C PHE A 204 24.42 -30.80 -5.87
N VAL A 205 23.91 -30.95 -4.65
CA VAL A 205 24.03 -29.96 -3.60
C VAL A 205 25.49 -29.63 -3.29
N TYR A 206 26.34 -30.64 -3.23
CA TYR A 206 27.78 -30.44 -3.03
C TYR A 206 28.40 -29.64 -4.19
N LEU A 207 28.13 -30.04 -5.44
CA LEU A 207 28.62 -29.32 -6.63
C LEU A 207 28.17 -27.83 -6.64
N LEU A 208 26.88 -27.57 -6.37
CA LEU A 208 26.35 -26.21 -6.26
C LEU A 208 27.07 -25.38 -5.18
N ASN A 209 27.42 -25.98 -4.04
CA ASN A 209 28.18 -25.32 -3.00
C ASN A 209 29.62 -24.98 -3.45
N LYS A 210 30.25 -25.86 -4.21
CA LYS A 210 31.58 -25.62 -4.79
C LYS A 210 31.53 -24.45 -5.79
N VAL A 211 30.54 -24.42 -6.67
CA VAL A 211 30.31 -23.31 -7.61
C VAL A 211 30.07 -22.00 -6.84
N ARG A 212 29.17 -22.03 -5.85
CA ARG A 212 28.82 -20.86 -5.03
C ARG A 212 30.05 -20.26 -4.34
N ASN A 213 30.90 -21.11 -3.77
CA ASN A 213 32.05 -20.68 -2.97
C ASN A 213 33.33 -20.48 -3.81
N ASN A 214 33.25 -20.66 -5.13
CA ASN A 214 34.43 -20.65 -6.05
C ASN A 214 35.53 -21.64 -5.60
N GLN A 215 35.11 -22.88 -5.25
CA GLN A 215 36.01 -23.94 -4.73
C GLN A 215 36.02 -25.18 -5.63
N MET A 216 35.69 -25.02 -6.91
CA MET A 216 35.72 -26.11 -7.87
C MET A 216 37.14 -26.54 -8.19
N ASN A 217 37.36 -27.87 -8.17
CA ASN A 217 38.59 -28.50 -8.64
C ASN A 217 38.37 -29.13 -10.04
N SER A 218 39.39 -29.78 -10.60
CA SER A 218 39.35 -30.42 -11.92
C SER A 218 38.22 -31.47 -12.02
N ASP A 219 38.05 -32.31 -11.00
CA ASP A 219 37.05 -33.38 -10.97
C ASP A 219 35.62 -32.78 -10.94
N ASP A 220 35.42 -31.71 -10.17
CA ASP A 220 34.12 -30.98 -10.13
C ASP A 220 33.76 -30.39 -11.52
N PHE A 221 34.79 -29.91 -12.26
CA PHE A 221 34.60 -29.45 -13.65
C PHE A 221 34.35 -30.61 -14.63
N GLU A 222 34.98 -31.77 -14.43
CA GLU A 222 34.71 -32.97 -15.26
C GLU A 222 33.27 -33.44 -15.02
N ASP A 223 32.81 -33.52 -13.78
CA ASP A 223 31.43 -33.86 -13.43
C ASP A 223 30.43 -32.89 -14.08
N LEU A 224 30.68 -31.58 -13.97
CA LEU A 224 29.82 -30.55 -14.57
C LEU A 224 29.84 -30.64 -16.10
N HIS A 225 31.02 -30.82 -16.72
CA HIS A 225 31.17 -30.90 -18.16
C HIS A 225 30.76 -32.25 -18.73
N SER A 226 30.51 -33.28 -17.90
CA SER A 226 29.85 -34.53 -18.35
C SER A 226 28.48 -34.23 -18.95
N ARG A 227 27.88 -33.10 -18.58
CA ARG A 227 26.60 -32.60 -19.08
C ARG A 227 26.71 -31.69 -20.32
N PHE A 228 27.88 -31.58 -20.95
CA PHE A 228 28.12 -30.72 -22.12
C PHE A 228 27.73 -31.42 -23.42
N TYR A 229 26.64 -30.95 -24.01
CA TYR A 229 26.09 -31.42 -25.28
C TYR A 229 25.72 -30.24 -26.20
N PRO A 230 26.68 -29.65 -26.95
CA PRO A 230 26.47 -28.37 -27.67
C PRO A 230 25.44 -28.49 -28.83
N THR A 231 25.23 -29.66 -29.34
CA THR A 231 24.27 -29.93 -30.44
C THR A 231 22.97 -30.57 -29.96
N PHE A 232 22.75 -30.61 -28.64
CA PHE A 232 21.55 -31.20 -28.07
C PHE A 232 20.29 -30.47 -28.58
N ARG A 233 19.35 -31.27 -29.05
CA ARG A 233 18.04 -30.81 -29.50
C ARG A 233 16.99 -31.70 -28.89
N PRO A 234 16.31 -31.25 -27.82
CA PRO A 234 15.30 -32.04 -27.18
C PRO A 234 14.09 -32.19 -28.08
N ALA A 235 13.37 -33.32 -27.94
CA ALA A 235 12.01 -33.42 -28.44
C ALA A 235 11.10 -32.44 -27.68
N LEU A 236 10.06 -31.95 -28.36
CA LEU A 236 9.16 -30.96 -27.74
C LEU A 236 8.51 -31.53 -26.44
N GLU A 237 8.25 -32.82 -26.39
CA GLU A 237 7.65 -33.52 -25.26
C GLU A 237 8.56 -33.52 -24.02
N GLU A 238 9.87 -33.33 -24.18
CA GLU A 238 10.83 -33.35 -23.07
C GLU A 238 10.83 -32.06 -22.26
N LYS A 239 10.21 -31.00 -22.74
CA LYS A 239 9.95 -29.75 -22.01
C LYS A 239 11.22 -29.07 -21.46
N TYR A 240 12.34 -29.12 -22.17
CA TYR A 240 13.53 -28.38 -21.78
C TYR A 240 13.33 -26.87 -21.98
N ILE A 241 13.84 -26.05 -21.06
CA ILE A 241 13.95 -24.61 -21.20
C ILE A 241 15.40 -24.17 -21.29
N THR A 242 15.72 -23.25 -22.20
CA THR A 242 17.07 -22.69 -22.34
C THR A 242 17.26 -21.48 -21.44
N LEU A 243 18.26 -21.51 -20.58
CA LEU A 243 18.70 -20.37 -19.78
C LEU A 243 19.85 -19.68 -20.48
N THR A 244 19.67 -18.37 -20.80
CA THR A 244 20.67 -17.56 -21.50
C THR A 244 21.13 -16.40 -20.61
N SER A 245 22.32 -15.85 -20.92
CA SER A 245 22.85 -14.66 -20.22
C SER A 245 22.19 -13.34 -20.68
N HIS A 246 21.63 -13.27 -21.91
CA HIS A 246 21.14 -12.05 -22.54
C HIS A 246 19.69 -12.18 -23.03
N ASN A 247 18.87 -11.10 -22.89
CA ASN A 247 17.48 -11.08 -23.36
C ASN A 247 17.36 -11.36 -24.86
N ASN A 248 18.19 -10.70 -25.70
CA ASN A 248 18.12 -10.85 -27.15
C ASN A 248 18.27 -12.33 -27.61
N GLN A 249 19.09 -13.11 -26.92
CA GLN A 249 19.24 -14.55 -27.24
C GLN A 249 17.97 -15.32 -26.90
N ALA A 250 17.36 -15.07 -25.74
CA ALA A 250 16.11 -15.71 -25.35
C ALA A 250 14.97 -15.37 -26.33
N ASP A 251 14.85 -14.10 -26.70
CA ASP A 251 13.82 -13.62 -27.63
C ASP A 251 13.99 -14.22 -29.03
N LEU A 252 15.23 -14.31 -29.53
CA LEU A 252 15.54 -14.95 -30.83
C LEU A 252 15.22 -16.44 -30.82
N ILE A 253 15.52 -17.15 -29.74
CA ILE A 253 15.19 -18.59 -29.63
C ILE A 253 13.67 -18.75 -29.63
N ASN A 254 12.94 -18.00 -28.79
CA ASN A 254 11.50 -18.07 -28.71
C ASN A 254 10.81 -17.74 -30.04
N ALA A 255 11.22 -16.66 -30.70
CA ALA A 255 10.69 -16.27 -32.01
C ALA A 255 10.94 -17.36 -33.10
N ARG A 256 12.16 -17.91 -33.12
CA ARG A 256 12.53 -18.97 -34.10
C ARG A 256 11.70 -20.24 -33.85
N GLU A 257 11.55 -20.68 -32.62
CA GLU A 257 10.79 -21.90 -32.32
C GLU A 257 9.28 -21.69 -32.56
N LEU A 258 8.73 -20.51 -32.25
CA LEU A 258 7.34 -20.16 -32.57
C LEU A 258 7.09 -20.15 -34.12
N GLN A 259 8.05 -19.65 -34.90
CA GLN A 259 7.93 -19.61 -36.37
C GLN A 259 7.90 -21.00 -37.00
N LYS A 260 8.58 -22.01 -36.41
CA LYS A 260 8.56 -23.40 -36.90
C LYS A 260 7.20 -24.06 -36.78
N LEU A 261 6.33 -23.59 -35.90
CA LEU A 261 5.00 -24.15 -35.73
C LEU A 261 4.09 -23.74 -36.90
N LEU A 262 3.44 -24.71 -37.51
CA LEU A 262 2.56 -24.53 -38.68
C LEU A 262 1.22 -23.84 -38.36
N PRO A 263 0.54 -24.05 -37.18
CA PRO A 263 -0.72 -23.44 -36.89
C PRO A 263 -0.71 -21.90 -36.93
N ALA A 264 -1.89 -21.31 -37.14
CA ALA A 264 -2.06 -19.86 -37.09
C ALA A 264 -1.70 -19.28 -35.71
N SER A 265 -1.17 -18.08 -35.68
CA SER A 265 -0.89 -17.36 -34.46
C SER A 265 -2.14 -16.69 -33.90
N PHE A 266 -2.30 -16.75 -32.59
CA PHE A 266 -3.30 -15.99 -31.84
C PHE A 266 -2.56 -14.95 -30.99
N THR A 267 -3.12 -13.74 -30.93
CA THR A 267 -2.56 -12.64 -30.14
C THR A 267 -3.56 -12.28 -29.04
N TYR A 268 -3.10 -12.31 -27.80
CA TYR A 268 -3.87 -11.93 -26.62
C TYR A 268 -3.28 -10.64 -26.05
N ASN A 269 -4.07 -9.57 -26.09
CA ASN A 269 -3.68 -8.31 -25.52
C ASN A 269 -4.12 -8.24 -24.06
N ALA A 270 -3.23 -7.79 -23.18
CA ALA A 270 -3.55 -7.58 -21.78
C ALA A 270 -4.60 -6.48 -21.62
N ILE A 271 -5.49 -6.66 -20.64
CA ILE A 271 -6.40 -5.62 -20.18
C ILE A 271 -5.70 -4.90 -19.02
N ILE A 272 -5.50 -3.60 -19.18
CA ILE A 272 -4.83 -2.77 -18.19
C ILE A 272 -5.85 -1.75 -17.72
N GLU A 273 -6.11 -1.74 -16.41
CA GLU A 273 -7.03 -0.80 -15.78
C GLU A 273 -6.26 0.05 -14.77
N ASP A 274 -6.50 1.34 -14.77
CA ASP A 274 -5.89 2.33 -13.90
C ASP A 274 -4.34 2.37 -14.01
N ASP A 275 -3.62 2.59 -12.90
CA ASP A 275 -2.18 2.81 -12.89
C ASP A 275 -1.38 1.50 -12.79
N PHE A 276 -1.02 0.92 -13.93
CA PHE A 276 -0.11 -0.23 -13.99
C PHE A 276 1.02 0.03 -14.99
N PRO A 277 2.19 0.50 -14.56
CA PRO A 277 3.31 0.86 -15.44
C PRO A 277 3.87 -0.32 -16.24
N GLU A 278 4.24 -0.09 -17.49
CA GLU A 278 4.74 -1.12 -18.42
C GLU A 278 5.98 -1.86 -17.89
N ASN A 279 6.89 -1.15 -17.23
CA ASN A 279 8.08 -1.74 -16.63
C ASN A 279 7.79 -2.71 -15.47
N MET A 280 6.54 -2.78 -15.00
CA MET A 280 6.05 -3.69 -13.96
C MET A 280 5.25 -4.87 -14.53
N TYR A 281 5.05 -4.97 -15.84
CA TYR A 281 4.24 -6.03 -16.44
C TYR A 281 4.79 -7.42 -16.07
N PRO A 282 3.95 -8.26 -15.41
CA PRO A 282 4.36 -9.62 -15.01
C PRO A 282 4.36 -10.59 -16.18
N ALA A 283 3.60 -10.29 -17.24
CA ALA A 283 3.49 -11.02 -18.49
C ALA A 283 3.65 -10.07 -19.68
N GLU A 284 3.66 -10.62 -20.89
CA GLU A 284 3.72 -9.81 -22.12
C GLU A 284 2.39 -9.07 -22.33
N GLY A 285 2.44 -7.76 -22.60
CA GLY A 285 1.26 -6.96 -22.89
C GLY A 285 0.52 -7.47 -24.14
N SER A 286 1.27 -7.98 -25.12
CA SER A 286 0.75 -8.65 -26.31
C SER A 286 1.36 -10.04 -26.43
N LEU A 287 0.64 -11.05 -25.93
CA LEU A 287 1.07 -12.44 -25.90
C LEU A 287 0.71 -13.14 -27.22
N VAL A 288 1.71 -13.54 -28.00
CA VAL A 288 1.52 -14.26 -29.27
C VAL A 288 1.79 -15.74 -29.07
N LEU A 289 0.79 -16.59 -29.32
CA LEU A 289 0.86 -18.04 -29.15
C LEU A 289 0.41 -18.77 -30.42
N LYS A 290 0.87 -20.02 -30.56
CA LYS A 290 0.40 -21.00 -31.53
C LYS A 290 0.10 -22.32 -30.83
N GLU A 291 -0.79 -23.13 -31.37
CA GLU A 291 -0.93 -24.53 -30.90
C GLU A 291 0.40 -25.25 -31.08
N GLY A 292 0.81 -26.04 -30.09
CA GLY A 292 2.12 -26.66 -30.00
C GLY A 292 3.21 -25.78 -29.37
N ALA A 293 2.90 -24.54 -28.98
CA ALA A 293 3.88 -23.69 -28.32
C ALA A 293 4.21 -24.18 -26.91
N GLN A 294 5.50 -24.18 -26.58
CA GLN A 294 5.95 -24.42 -25.22
C GLN A 294 5.79 -23.14 -24.41
N VAL A 295 5.05 -23.24 -23.30
CA VAL A 295 4.76 -22.13 -22.42
C VAL A 295 5.12 -22.45 -20.98
N MET A 296 5.32 -21.39 -20.19
CA MET A 296 5.56 -21.45 -18.76
C MET A 296 4.48 -20.67 -18.04
N PHE A 297 3.97 -21.22 -16.95
CA PHE A 297 3.06 -20.50 -16.06
C PHE A 297 3.81 -19.43 -15.24
N LEU A 298 3.19 -18.26 -15.10
CA LEU A 298 3.74 -17.09 -14.39
C LEU A 298 3.13 -16.87 -13.00
N LYS A 299 2.18 -17.72 -12.60
CA LYS A 299 1.46 -17.61 -11.34
C LYS A 299 1.21 -19.00 -10.74
N ASN A 300 0.96 -19.09 -9.44
CA ASN A 300 0.51 -20.31 -8.82
C ASN A 300 -1.01 -20.38 -8.92
N ASP A 301 -1.53 -21.53 -9.30
CA ASP A 301 -2.98 -21.78 -9.31
C ASP A 301 -3.53 -22.00 -7.89
N THR A 302 -4.70 -21.46 -7.63
CA THR A 302 -5.40 -21.64 -6.36
C THR A 302 -5.81 -23.08 -6.08
N GLU A 303 -6.10 -23.86 -7.12
CA GLU A 303 -6.45 -25.28 -7.06
C GLU A 303 -5.22 -26.22 -7.16
N LYS A 304 -4.01 -25.63 -7.20
CA LYS A 304 -2.73 -26.37 -7.27
C LYS A 304 -2.53 -27.23 -8.53
N ARG A 305 -3.23 -26.93 -9.63
CA ARG A 305 -3.05 -27.63 -10.91
C ARG A 305 -1.71 -27.28 -11.56
N TYR A 306 -1.24 -26.02 -11.35
CA TYR A 306 0.06 -25.54 -11.81
C TYR A 306 0.69 -24.58 -10.79
N PHE A 307 1.98 -24.33 -10.96
CA PHE A 307 2.76 -23.38 -10.15
C PHE A 307 3.63 -22.50 -11.06
N ASN A 308 4.09 -21.39 -10.54
CA ASN A 308 4.97 -20.47 -11.25
C ASN A 308 6.27 -21.18 -11.67
N GLY A 309 6.54 -21.22 -12.97
CA GLY A 309 7.68 -21.91 -13.56
C GLY A 309 7.33 -23.30 -14.13
N LYS A 310 6.12 -23.82 -13.93
CA LYS A 310 5.69 -25.10 -14.56
C LYS A 310 5.59 -24.91 -16.07
N ILE A 311 6.19 -25.86 -16.82
CA ILE A 311 6.21 -25.84 -18.29
C ILE A 311 5.11 -26.74 -18.83
N GLY A 312 4.43 -26.28 -19.88
CA GLY A 312 3.41 -27.03 -20.60
C GLY A 312 3.42 -26.74 -22.09
N MET A 313 2.61 -27.49 -22.83
CA MET A 313 2.40 -27.35 -24.28
C MET A 313 1.00 -26.86 -24.57
N VAL A 314 0.87 -25.83 -25.36
CA VAL A 314 -0.44 -25.33 -25.81
C VAL A 314 -1.11 -26.36 -26.71
N LYS A 315 -2.27 -26.87 -26.32
CA LYS A 315 -3.06 -27.82 -27.09
C LYS A 315 -4.15 -27.13 -27.93
N ARG A 316 -4.78 -26.14 -27.35
CA ARG A 316 -5.89 -25.40 -27.98
C ARG A 316 -5.87 -23.95 -27.56
N LEU A 317 -6.15 -23.06 -28.49
CA LEU A 317 -6.24 -21.63 -28.27
C LEU A 317 -7.70 -21.18 -28.46
N GLY A 318 -8.28 -20.59 -27.43
CA GLY A 318 -9.61 -19.96 -27.45
C GLY A 318 -9.54 -18.49 -27.03
N GLN A 319 -10.61 -17.75 -27.19
CA GLN A 319 -10.62 -16.31 -26.82
C GLN A 319 -10.60 -16.12 -25.29
N GLU A 320 -11.35 -16.91 -24.57
CA GLU A 320 -11.49 -16.79 -23.09
C GLU A 320 -10.69 -17.84 -22.31
N GLU A 321 -10.21 -18.88 -22.98
CA GLU A 321 -9.56 -20.01 -22.35
C GLU A 321 -8.50 -20.62 -23.27
N ILE A 322 -7.33 -20.94 -22.70
CA ILE A 322 -6.24 -21.65 -23.36
C ILE A 322 -6.09 -23.02 -22.69
N VAL A 323 -6.03 -24.09 -23.49
CA VAL A 323 -5.77 -25.44 -22.96
C VAL A 323 -4.28 -25.74 -23.07
N VAL A 324 -3.65 -26.00 -21.93
CA VAL A 324 -2.22 -26.34 -21.81
C VAL A 324 -2.07 -27.74 -21.26
N GLU A 325 -1.33 -28.61 -21.94
CA GLU A 325 -1.00 -29.94 -21.44
C GLU A 325 0.24 -29.89 -20.54
N CYS A 326 0.10 -30.36 -19.33
CA CYS A 326 1.20 -30.55 -18.39
C CYS A 326 1.16 -31.99 -17.85
N ASP A 327 2.26 -32.76 -18.02
CA ASP A 327 2.43 -34.09 -17.45
C ASP A 327 1.31 -35.09 -17.83
N GLY A 328 0.76 -34.92 -19.05
CA GLY A 328 -0.33 -35.77 -19.57
C GLY A 328 -1.73 -35.32 -19.16
N PHE A 329 -1.86 -34.24 -18.42
CA PHE A 329 -3.15 -33.65 -18.02
C PHE A 329 -3.40 -32.34 -18.77
N GLU A 330 -4.63 -32.16 -19.22
CA GLU A 330 -5.08 -30.88 -19.78
C GLU A 330 -5.46 -29.90 -18.66
N ILE A 331 -4.89 -28.70 -18.71
CA ILE A 331 -5.17 -27.60 -17.79
C ILE A 331 -5.85 -26.50 -18.57
N TYR A 332 -7.04 -26.11 -18.13
CA TYR A 332 -7.80 -24.99 -18.67
C TYR A 332 -7.33 -23.72 -17.98
N VAL A 333 -6.76 -22.82 -18.76
CA VAL A 333 -6.12 -21.59 -18.29
C VAL A 333 -6.98 -20.41 -18.70
N SER A 334 -7.44 -19.67 -17.73
CA SER A 334 -8.14 -18.40 -17.91
C SER A 334 -7.20 -17.22 -17.67
N PRO A 335 -7.53 -16.00 -18.16
CA PRO A 335 -6.79 -14.81 -17.78
C PRO A 335 -6.74 -14.61 -16.27
N GLU A 336 -5.61 -14.17 -15.78
CA GLU A 336 -5.36 -13.89 -14.37
C GLU A 336 -5.04 -12.41 -14.18
N THR A 337 -5.47 -11.87 -13.06
CA THR A 337 -5.25 -10.46 -12.74
C THR A 337 -4.10 -10.32 -11.75
N TRP A 338 -3.17 -9.41 -12.05
CA TRP A 338 -2.14 -8.93 -11.13
C TRP A 338 -2.50 -7.51 -10.71
N GLU A 339 -2.22 -7.20 -9.47
CA GLU A 339 -2.50 -5.90 -8.89
C GLU A 339 -1.21 -5.11 -8.70
N ASN A 340 -1.18 -3.89 -9.18
CA ASN A 340 -0.21 -2.90 -8.74
C ASN A 340 -0.75 -2.32 -7.43
N THR A 341 -0.09 -2.63 -6.32
CA THR A 341 -0.55 -2.21 -5.00
C THR A 341 0.32 -1.11 -4.42
N ARG A 342 -0.27 -0.30 -3.55
CA ARG A 342 0.45 0.58 -2.65
C ARG A 342 -0.01 0.35 -1.22
N TYR A 343 0.86 0.66 -0.28
CA TYR A 343 0.44 0.69 1.11
C TYR A 343 -0.38 1.95 1.40
N SER A 344 -1.39 1.79 2.23
CA SER A 344 -2.23 2.86 2.76
C SER A 344 -2.48 2.64 4.24
N VAL A 345 -2.93 3.70 4.92
CA VAL A 345 -3.33 3.59 6.32
C VAL A 345 -4.85 3.45 6.36
N SER A 346 -5.33 2.36 6.95
CA SER A 346 -6.76 2.15 7.18
C SER A 346 -7.36 3.31 7.96
N ARG A 347 -8.45 3.87 7.46
CA ARG A 347 -9.16 4.96 8.14
C ARG A 347 -9.84 4.51 9.42
N ASN A 348 -10.17 3.22 9.51
CA ASN A 348 -10.92 2.65 10.62
C ASN A 348 -10.02 2.00 11.68
N GLU A 349 -8.89 1.39 11.27
CA GLU A 349 -8.05 0.59 12.16
C GLU A 349 -6.67 1.22 12.41
N GLY A 350 -6.27 2.24 11.65
CA GLY A 350 -4.95 2.85 11.76
C GLY A 350 -3.79 1.93 11.35
N LYS A 351 -4.10 0.73 10.84
CA LYS A 351 -3.13 -0.25 10.34
C LYS A 351 -2.72 0.06 8.90
N LEU A 352 -1.57 -0.48 8.50
CA LEU A 352 -1.16 -0.46 7.10
C LEU A 352 -1.95 -1.51 6.33
N GLU A 353 -2.61 -1.08 5.25
CA GLU A 353 -3.34 -1.92 4.30
C GLU A 353 -2.75 -1.76 2.90
N GLN A 354 -2.90 -2.77 2.06
CA GLN A 354 -2.59 -2.65 0.64
C GLN A 354 -3.83 -2.14 -0.11
N GLU A 355 -3.61 -1.17 -0.99
CA GLU A 355 -4.63 -0.59 -1.87
C GLU A 355 -4.20 -0.81 -3.32
N THR A 356 -5.08 -1.35 -4.14
CA THR A 356 -4.84 -1.56 -5.56
C THR A 356 -4.84 -0.22 -6.29
N LEU A 357 -3.77 0.06 -7.03
CA LEU A 357 -3.61 1.25 -7.87
C LEU A 357 -4.07 1.01 -9.30
N GLY A 358 -3.93 -0.21 -9.77
CA GLY A 358 -4.30 -0.62 -11.09
C GLY A 358 -4.16 -2.12 -11.24
N THR A 359 -4.73 -2.66 -12.29
CA THR A 359 -4.73 -4.09 -12.57
C THR A 359 -4.16 -4.38 -13.96
N PHE A 360 -3.53 -5.54 -14.08
CA PHE A 360 -3.04 -6.09 -15.33
C PHE A 360 -3.62 -7.49 -15.48
N THR A 361 -4.52 -7.68 -16.43
CA THR A 361 -5.18 -8.96 -16.68
C THR A 361 -4.69 -9.56 -17.98
N GLN A 362 -4.10 -10.74 -17.91
CA GLN A 362 -3.58 -11.48 -19.06
C GLN A 362 -3.56 -12.98 -18.73
N PHE A 363 -3.47 -13.83 -19.74
CA PHE A 363 -3.15 -15.23 -19.52
C PHE A 363 -1.82 -15.35 -18.77
N PRO A 364 -1.75 -16.14 -17.67
CA PRO A 364 -0.53 -16.27 -16.87
C PRO A 364 0.50 -17.17 -17.56
N LEU A 365 0.80 -16.89 -18.83
CA LEU A 365 1.63 -17.69 -19.71
C LEU A 365 2.72 -16.84 -20.38
N ARG A 366 3.84 -17.46 -20.65
CA ARG A 366 4.95 -16.89 -21.46
C ARG A 366 5.54 -18.00 -22.33
N LEU A 367 6.04 -17.64 -23.51
CA LEU A 367 6.86 -18.56 -24.30
C LEU A 367 8.07 -19.03 -23.47
N ALA A 368 8.34 -20.32 -23.48
CA ALA A 368 9.29 -20.94 -22.60
C ALA A 368 10.29 -21.89 -23.27
N TRP A 369 10.65 -21.67 -24.50
CA TRP A 369 11.81 -22.33 -25.07
C TRP A 369 13.11 -21.75 -24.52
N ALA A 370 13.12 -20.41 -24.26
CA ALA A 370 14.25 -19.75 -23.62
C ALA A 370 13.81 -18.60 -22.73
N ILE A 371 14.55 -18.41 -21.62
CA ILE A 371 14.47 -17.24 -20.74
C ILE A 371 15.87 -16.83 -20.29
N THR A 372 16.02 -15.60 -19.79
CA THR A 372 17.31 -15.20 -19.21
C THR A 372 17.50 -15.76 -17.79
N ILE A 373 18.77 -15.95 -17.41
CA ILE A 373 19.15 -16.35 -16.04
C ILE A 373 18.53 -15.40 -15.00
N HIS A 374 18.51 -14.07 -15.26
CA HIS A 374 17.86 -13.10 -14.38
C HIS A 374 16.36 -13.35 -14.21
N LYS A 375 15.64 -13.57 -15.30
CA LYS A 375 14.20 -13.84 -15.26
C LYS A 375 13.87 -15.22 -14.67
N SER A 376 14.84 -16.14 -14.62
CA SER A 376 14.69 -17.46 -13.99
C SER A 376 14.84 -17.41 -12.45
N GLN A 377 15.22 -16.27 -11.89
CA GLN A 377 15.39 -16.14 -10.43
C GLN A 377 14.07 -16.41 -9.70
N GLY A 378 14.13 -17.18 -8.64
CA GLY A 378 12.93 -17.67 -7.92
C GLY A 378 12.28 -18.91 -8.52
N LEU A 379 12.48 -19.22 -9.81
CA LEU A 379 11.87 -20.37 -10.49
C LEU A 379 12.63 -21.69 -10.22
N THR A 380 11.98 -22.81 -10.53
CA THR A 380 12.54 -24.15 -10.39
C THR A 380 12.12 -25.00 -11.58
N PHE A 381 13.06 -25.73 -12.17
CA PHE A 381 12.86 -26.55 -13.35
C PHE A 381 13.40 -27.97 -13.11
N GLU A 382 12.77 -28.96 -13.72
CA GLU A 382 13.28 -30.34 -13.72
C GLU A 382 14.34 -30.55 -14.80
N LYS A 383 14.20 -29.88 -15.96
CA LYS A 383 15.08 -30.02 -17.12
C LYS A 383 15.44 -28.65 -17.69
N VAL A 384 16.74 -28.38 -17.81
CA VAL A 384 17.24 -27.09 -18.34
C VAL A 384 18.38 -27.30 -19.31
N MET A 385 18.40 -26.49 -20.36
CA MET A 385 19.59 -26.28 -21.18
C MET A 385 20.22 -24.94 -20.74
N ILE A 386 21.52 -24.93 -20.50
CA ILE A 386 22.21 -23.73 -20.00
C ILE A 386 23.24 -23.28 -21.03
N ASP A 387 23.07 -22.06 -21.54
CA ASP A 387 24.06 -21.35 -22.33
C ASP A 387 24.67 -20.19 -21.52
N ALA A 388 25.63 -20.54 -20.69
CA ALA A 388 26.30 -19.62 -19.77
C ALA A 388 27.79 -19.42 -20.04
N GLY A 389 28.29 -19.87 -21.19
CA GLY A 389 29.69 -19.68 -21.58
C GLY A 389 30.09 -18.22 -21.72
N SER A 390 29.12 -17.34 -21.99
CA SER A 390 29.25 -15.87 -22.03
C SER A 390 28.72 -15.17 -20.75
N ALA A 391 28.67 -15.85 -19.60
CA ALA A 391 28.30 -15.23 -18.33
C ALA A 391 29.28 -14.10 -17.97
N PHE A 392 28.76 -12.92 -17.68
CA PHE A 392 29.54 -11.69 -17.48
C PHE A 392 29.51 -11.14 -16.05
N SER A 393 28.64 -11.69 -15.20
CA SER A 393 28.44 -11.22 -13.83
C SER A 393 28.69 -12.37 -12.84
N SER A 394 29.25 -12.03 -11.68
CA SER A 394 29.39 -13.02 -10.59
C SER A 394 28.03 -13.59 -10.20
N GLY A 395 28.01 -14.87 -9.84
CA GLY A 395 26.79 -15.58 -9.43
C GLY A 395 25.86 -16.03 -10.55
N GLN A 396 26.00 -15.56 -11.81
CA GLN A 396 25.11 -16.01 -12.92
C GLN A 396 25.12 -17.51 -13.13
N VAL A 397 26.31 -18.13 -13.13
CA VAL A 397 26.47 -19.59 -13.27
C VAL A 397 25.78 -20.32 -12.11
N TYR A 398 26.03 -19.88 -10.88
CA TYR A 398 25.39 -20.45 -9.69
C TYR A 398 23.84 -20.33 -9.78
N VAL A 399 23.34 -19.15 -10.15
CA VAL A 399 21.90 -18.94 -10.32
C VAL A 399 21.35 -19.91 -11.37
N ALA A 400 21.98 -20.02 -12.56
CA ALA A 400 21.51 -20.90 -13.62
C ALA A 400 21.47 -22.37 -13.18
N LEU A 401 22.57 -22.89 -12.62
CA LEU A 401 22.65 -24.28 -12.17
C LEU A 401 21.66 -24.57 -11.04
N SER A 402 21.50 -23.65 -10.09
CA SER A 402 20.60 -23.79 -8.94
C SER A 402 19.11 -23.73 -9.31
N ARG A 403 18.76 -23.43 -10.59
CA ARG A 403 17.35 -23.49 -11.05
C ARG A 403 16.89 -24.94 -11.22
N CYS A 404 17.81 -25.86 -11.47
CA CYS A 404 17.46 -27.27 -11.65
C CYS A 404 17.37 -28.03 -10.32
N THR A 405 16.53 -29.06 -10.32
CA THR A 405 16.34 -29.94 -9.14
C THR A 405 17.41 -31.05 -9.03
N SER A 406 18.05 -31.42 -10.16
CA SER A 406 19.05 -32.48 -10.24
C SER A 406 20.13 -32.18 -11.29
N LEU A 407 21.31 -32.75 -11.15
CA LEU A 407 22.37 -32.65 -12.17
C LEU A 407 21.96 -33.32 -13.48
N ALA A 408 21.25 -34.44 -13.40
CA ALA A 408 20.77 -35.21 -14.57
C ALA A 408 19.83 -34.36 -15.46
N GLY A 409 19.09 -33.43 -14.89
CA GLY A 409 18.20 -32.52 -15.64
C GLY A 409 18.92 -31.40 -16.37
N ILE A 410 20.24 -31.21 -16.19
CA ILE A 410 21.01 -30.13 -16.80
C ILE A 410 21.66 -30.60 -18.10
N VAL A 411 21.60 -29.78 -19.15
CA VAL A 411 22.38 -29.87 -20.36
C VAL A 411 23.11 -28.56 -20.57
N LEU A 412 24.43 -28.61 -20.71
CA LEU A 412 25.24 -27.44 -21.05
C LEU A 412 25.36 -27.30 -22.56
N LEU A 413 24.93 -26.19 -23.14
CA LEU A 413 25.12 -25.89 -24.57
C LEU A 413 26.48 -25.26 -24.84
N SER A 414 27.07 -24.63 -23.84
CA SER A 414 28.44 -24.10 -23.86
C SER A 414 29.21 -24.60 -22.65
N LYS A 415 30.52 -24.85 -22.79
CA LYS A 415 31.39 -25.12 -21.63
C LYS A 415 31.45 -23.90 -20.73
N ILE A 416 31.33 -24.13 -19.44
CA ILE A 416 31.49 -23.08 -18.43
C ILE A 416 32.98 -22.97 -18.08
N PRO A 417 33.64 -21.89 -18.50
CA PRO A 417 35.05 -21.71 -18.18
C PRO A 417 35.24 -21.43 -16.69
N SER A 418 36.35 -21.83 -16.11
CA SER A 418 36.69 -21.55 -14.70
C SER A 418 36.62 -20.04 -14.38
N ALA A 419 36.98 -19.20 -15.34
CA ALA A 419 36.89 -17.72 -15.20
C ALA A 419 35.43 -17.20 -15.09
N ALA A 420 34.42 -17.96 -15.49
CA ALA A 420 33.02 -17.59 -15.33
C ALA A 420 32.47 -17.93 -13.92
N ILE A 421 33.16 -18.79 -13.17
CA ILE A 421 32.87 -19.14 -11.79
C ILE A 421 33.81 -18.34 -10.92
N TYR A 422 33.37 -17.19 -10.45
CA TYR A 422 34.14 -16.38 -9.53
C TYR A 422 33.21 -15.78 -8.47
N SER A 423 33.71 -15.69 -7.26
CA SER A 423 33.05 -14.98 -6.18
C SER A 423 33.70 -13.60 -6.06
N ASN A 424 32.87 -12.58 -5.90
CA ASN A 424 33.35 -11.24 -5.64
C ASN A 424 34.00 -11.19 -4.25
N GLU A 425 35.27 -10.72 -4.17
CA GLU A 425 36.01 -10.61 -2.90
C GLU A 425 35.28 -9.76 -1.87
N ASN A 426 34.54 -8.71 -2.32
CA ASN A 426 33.76 -7.87 -1.43
C ASN A 426 32.61 -8.69 -0.79
N VAL A 427 31.99 -9.63 -1.52
CA VAL A 427 30.96 -10.52 -0.97
C VAL A 427 31.56 -11.44 0.12
N ILE A 428 32.72 -12.04 -0.13
CA ILE A 428 33.40 -12.91 0.85
C ILE A 428 33.72 -12.12 2.13
N ASN A 429 34.26 -10.93 1.98
CA ASN A 429 34.64 -10.06 3.10
C ASN A 429 33.40 -9.51 3.83
N GLY A 430 32.37 -9.09 3.07
CA GLY A 430 31.09 -8.63 3.60
C GLY A 430 30.38 -9.72 4.41
N GLN A 431 30.35 -10.95 3.93
CA GLN A 431 29.74 -12.06 4.68
C GLN A 431 30.51 -12.35 5.99
N LYS A 432 31.86 -12.33 5.96
CA LYS A 432 32.65 -12.49 7.19
C LYS A 432 32.33 -11.41 8.22
N THR A 433 32.16 -10.16 7.77
CA THR A 433 31.84 -9.02 8.63
C THR A 433 30.42 -9.12 9.20
N LEU A 434 29.44 -9.58 8.39
CA LEU A 434 28.05 -9.77 8.78
C LEU A 434 27.84 -10.98 9.69
N THR A 435 28.75 -11.97 9.65
CA THR A 435 28.62 -13.19 10.46
C THR A 435 28.76 -12.87 11.95
N PRO A 436 27.77 -13.23 12.78
CA PRO A 436 27.76 -12.90 14.19
C PRO A 436 28.89 -13.62 14.95
N LYS A 437 29.53 -12.91 15.87
CA LYS A 437 30.46 -13.52 16.85
C LYS A 437 29.63 -14.04 18.04
N GLY A 438 29.71 -15.32 18.36
CA GLY A 438 28.99 -15.95 19.47
C GLY A 438 27.69 -16.66 19.06
N SER A 439 26.98 -17.19 20.05
CA SER A 439 25.73 -17.93 19.84
C SER A 439 24.56 -17.01 19.45
N LEU A 440 23.80 -17.39 18.44
CA LEU A 440 22.56 -16.68 18.06
C LEU A 440 21.55 -16.66 19.22
N ALA A 441 21.49 -17.71 20.05
CA ALA A 441 20.58 -17.77 21.18
C ALA A 441 20.91 -16.73 22.27
N GLU A 442 22.19 -16.57 22.60
CA GLU A 442 22.63 -15.56 23.58
C GLU A 442 22.36 -14.14 23.07
N ARG A 443 22.60 -13.89 21.78
CA ARG A 443 22.29 -12.60 21.15
C ARG A 443 20.78 -12.32 21.14
N PHE A 444 19.98 -13.35 20.90
CA PHE A 444 18.53 -13.22 20.94
C PHE A 444 18.05 -12.74 22.31
N GLU A 445 18.52 -13.36 23.39
CA GLU A 445 18.10 -12.97 24.74
C GLU A 445 18.54 -11.52 25.07
N GLY A 446 19.76 -11.12 24.69
CA GLY A 446 20.21 -9.73 24.83
C GLY A 446 19.36 -8.72 24.02
N ALA A 447 19.11 -9.03 22.73
CA ALA A 447 18.28 -8.19 21.86
C ALA A 447 16.82 -8.12 22.35
N ARG A 448 16.26 -9.23 22.82
CA ARG A 448 14.92 -9.30 23.40
C ARG A 448 14.80 -8.46 24.68
N GLN A 449 15.84 -8.48 25.52
CA GLN A 449 15.89 -7.62 26.70
C GLN A 449 15.83 -6.13 26.32
N VAL A 450 16.65 -5.69 25.35
CA VAL A 450 16.62 -4.31 24.85
C VAL A 450 15.24 -3.96 24.30
N PHE A 451 14.66 -4.82 23.48
CA PHE A 451 13.34 -4.62 22.91
C PHE A 451 12.22 -4.56 23.98
N THR A 452 12.30 -5.42 25.00
CA THR A 452 11.38 -5.39 26.13
C THR A 452 11.43 -4.03 26.85
N GLN A 453 12.65 -3.51 27.08
CA GLN A 453 12.83 -2.20 27.68
C GLN A 453 12.24 -1.09 26.79
N GLN A 454 12.42 -1.16 25.46
CA GLN A 454 11.84 -0.21 24.51
C GLN A 454 10.30 -0.25 24.54
N LEU A 455 9.70 -1.44 24.62
CA LEU A 455 8.24 -1.59 24.76
C LEU A 455 7.72 -0.97 26.06
N LEU A 456 8.38 -1.21 27.20
CA LEU A 456 8.00 -0.58 28.45
C LEU A 456 8.16 0.95 28.41
N GLU A 457 9.17 1.45 27.73
CA GLU A 457 9.33 2.89 27.50
C GLU A 457 8.22 3.43 26.60
N GLU A 458 7.84 2.75 25.50
CA GLU A 458 6.71 3.13 24.64
C GLU A 458 5.41 3.21 25.45
N ILE A 459 5.16 2.21 26.34
CA ILE A 459 3.94 2.16 27.13
C ILE A 459 3.91 3.25 28.23
N PHE A 460 5.03 3.61 28.86
CA PHE A 460 5.05 4.43 30.08
C PHE A 460 5.75 5.80 29.93
N SER A 461 6.32 6.15 28.74
CA SER A 461 6.88 7.50 28.51
C SER A 461 5.80 8.53 28.16
N PHE A 462 4.72 8.07 27.54
CA PHE A 462 3.61 8.90 27.11
C PHE A 462 4.01 10.02 26.11
N ASP A 463 5.06 9.80 25.32
CA ASP A 463 5.67 10.82 24.46
C ASP A 463 4.75 11.27 23.32
N GLU A 464 3.96 10.35 22.75
CA GLU A 464 2.99 10.69 21.70
C GLU A 464 1.92 11.65 22.23
N ILE A 465 1.37 11.34 23.41
CA ILE A 465 0.34 12.17 24.05
C ILE A 465 0.91 13.55 24.41
N LYS A 466 2.17 13.61 24.91
CA LYS A 466 2.88 14.87 25.16
C LYS A 466 2.94 15.72 23.89
N THR A 467 3.40 15.15 22.78
CA THR A 467 3.55 15.85 21.51
C THR A 467 2.22 16.37 21.00
N LEU A 468 1.16 15.56 21.06
CA LEU A 468 -0.19 15.96 20.67
C LEU A 468 -0.76 17.09 21.54
N LEU A 469 -0.51 17.05 22.86
CA LEU A 469 -0.91 18.11 23.78
C LEU A 469 -0.17 19.44 23.49
N GLU A 470 1.12 19.39 23.22
CA GLU A 470 1.92 20.58 22.85
C GLU A 470 1.42 21.21 21.54
N VAL A 471 1.10 20.39 20.55
CA VAL A 471 0.55 20.87 19.28
C VAL A 471 -0.87 21.43 19.48
N LEU A 472 -1.72 20.74 20.24
CA LEU A 472 -3.07 21.22 20.55
C LEU A 472 -3.02 22.57 21.27
N GLU A 473 -2.17 22.72 22.28
CA GLU A 473 -1.95 23.97 22.99
C GLU A 473 -1.53 25.09 22.01
N PHE A 474 -0.54 24.81 21.15
CA PHE A 474 -0.09 25.78 20.13
C PHE A 474 -1.25 26.23 19.23
N ARG A 475 -2.08 25.29 18.74
CA ARG A 475 -3.23 25.62 17.88
C ARG A 475 -4.35 26.37 18.61
N ILE A 476 -4.59 26.06 19.87
CA ILE A 476 -5.54 26.82 20.71
C ILE A 476 -5.03 28.25 20.91
N ASN A 477 -3.73 28.44 21.17
CA ASN A 477 -3.12 29.77 21.31
C ASN A 477 -3.17 30.57 20.00
N GLU A 478 -2.89 29.94 18.84
CA GLU A 478 -2.96 30.55 17.51
C GLU A 478 -4.39 31.09 17.22
N HIS A 479 -5.42 30.38 17.68
CA HIS A 479 -6.82 30.70 17.43
C HIS A 479 -7.56 31.24 18.66
N LYS A 480 -6.85 31.74 19.70
CA LYS A 480 -7.42 32.14 20.98
C LYS A 480 -8.56 33.17 20.89
N GLU A 481 -8.50 34.10 19.93
CA GLU A 481 -9.54 35.13 19.71
C GLU A 481 -10.83 34.57 19.09
N LYS A 482 -10.76 33.38 18.49
CA LYS A 482 -11.86 32.64 17.85
C LYS A 482 -12.48 31.58 18.76
N LEU A 483 -11.97 31.44 19.99
CA LEU A 483 -12.40 30.47 20.99
C LEU A 483 -13.01 31.17 22.20
N ASN A 484 -13.78 30.41 22.99
CA ASN A 484 -14.28 30.88 24.28
C ASN A 484 -13.15 31.11 25.30
N LYS A 485 -13.38 31.99 26.30
CA LYS A 485 -12.34 32.38 27.28
C LYS A 485 -11.80 31.25 28.16
N GLU A 486 -12.57 30.19 28.36
CA GLU A 486 -12.19 29.03 29.17
C GLU A 486 -11.16 28.10 28.49
N SER A 487 -10.99 28.24 27.17
CA SER A 487 -10.16 27.35 26.36
C SER A 487 -8.69 27.32 26.80
N LEU A 488 -8.10 28.48 27.07
CA LEU A 488 -6.69 28.59 27.49
C LEU A 488 -6.49 28.05 28.91
N LYS A 489 -7.41 28.31 29.81
CA LYS A 489 -7.35 27.79 31.18
C LYS A 489 -7.40 26.26 31.16
N TRP A 490 -8.36 25.70 30.44
CA TRP A 490 -8.56 24.26 30.33
C TRP A 490 -7.31 23.54 29.76
N ILE A 491 -6.74 24.01 28.66
CA ILE A 491 -5.57 23.32 28.06
C ILE A 491 -4.33 23.42 28.96
N ASN A 492 -4.14 24.53 29.68
CA ASN A 492 -3.03 24.69 30.61
C ASN A 492 -3.16 23.76 31.84
N GLU A 493 -4.35 23.62 32.39
CA GLU A 493 -4.64 22.69 33.51
C GLU A 493 -4.44 21.24 33.07
N LEU A 494 -4.96 20.88 31.89
CA LEU A 494 -4.80 19.54 31.31
C LEU A 494 -3.32 19.20 31.11
N LYS A 495 -2.54 20.11 30.49
CA LYS A 495 -1.11 19.94 30.25
C LYS A 495 -0.30 19.86 31.54
N SER A 496 -0.61 20.68 32.55
CA SER A 496 0.07 20.66 33.86
C SER A 496 -0.14 19.33 34.54
N SER A 497 -1.38 18.85 34.63
CA SER A 497 -1.74 17.56 35.20
C SER A 497 -1.09 16.39 34.43
N PHE A 498 -1.08 16.44 33.10
CA PHE A 498 -0.43 15.43 32.28
C PHE A 498 1.10 15.40 32.52
N THR A 499 1.76 16.57 32.57
CA THR A 499 3.22 16.69 32.76
C THR A 499 3.65 16.07 34.09
N ALA A 500 2.89 16.28 35.18
CA ALA A 500 3.14 15.66 36.48
C ALA A 500 3.07 14.11 36.41
N ASN A 501 2.06 13.57 35.71
CA ASN A 501 1.91 12.13 35.53
C ASN A 501 3.00 11.52 34.64
N ARG A 502 3.41 12.24 33.57
CA ARG A 502 4.51 11.83 32.70
C ARG A 502 5.83 11.75 33.45
N ALA A 503 6.14 12.68 34.35
CA ALA A 503 7.35 12.62 35.17
C ALA A 503 7.41 11.34 36.00
N VAL A 504 6.28 10.87 36.56
CA VAL A 504 6.19 9.58 37.26
C VAL A 504 6.44 8.42 36.32
N GLY A 505 5.88 8.46 35.08
CA GLY A 505 6.13 7.45 34.05
C GLY A 505 7.60 7.32 33.66
N LEU A 506 8.29 8.46 33.43
CA LEU A 506 9.72 8.48 33.12
C LEU A 506 10.59 7.94 34.27
N ASN A 507 10.23 8.21 35.52
CA ASN A 507 10.92 7.63 36.68
C ASN A 507 10.69 6.12 36.77
N PHE A 508 9.51 5.67 36.44
CA PHE A 508 9.18 4.25 36.36
C PHE A 508 10.04 3.54 35.29
N THR A 509 10.13 4.08 34.06
CA THR A 509 10.93 3.47 32.99
C THR A 509 12.44 3.39 33.33
N ARG A 510 12.97 4.36 34.10
CA ARG A 510 14.34 4.25 34.60
C ARG A 510 14.49 3.08 35.58
N HIS A 511 13.54 2.93 36.51
CA HIS A 511 13.57 1.87 37.52
C HIS A 511 13.42 0.48 36.86
N THR A 512 12.62 0.33 35.80
CA THR A 512 12.50 -0.94 35.07
C THR A 512 13.84 -1.41 34.50
N ARG A 513 14.69 -0.49 33.99
CA ARG A 513 16.04 -0.83 33.51
C ARG A 513 16.90 -1.46 34.60
N ASP A 514 16.83 -0.97 35.83
CA ASP A 514 17.64 -1.50 36.92
C ASP A 514 17.12 -2.87 37.37
N LEU A 515 15.82 -3.10 37.37
CA LEU A 515 15.23 -4.41 37.64
C LEU A 515 15.57 -5.44 36.57
N MET A 516 15.60 -5.03 35.29
CA MET A 516 15.98 -5.91 34.19
C MET A 516 17.47 -6.28 34.18
N LYS A 517 18.34 -5.48 34.78
CA LYS A 517 19.75 -5.88 34.97
C LYS A 517 19.90 -7.03 35.99
N GLN A 518 18.99 -7.14 36.95
CA GLN A 518 19.03 -8.19 37.98
C GLN A 518 18.47 -9.52 37.48
N GLU A 519 17.37 -9.50 36.75
CA GLU A 519 16.76 -10.63 36.06
C GLU A 519 16.28 -10.17 34.66
N PRO A 520 17.00 -10.55 33.58
CA PRO A 520 16.76 -10.09 32.25
C PRO A 520 15.46 -10.63 31.63
N VAL A 521 15.04 -11.84 32.02
CA VAL A 521 13.85 -12.50 31.47
C VAL A 521 12.61 -11.98 32.18
N ILE A 522 11.85 -11.12 31.48
CA ILE A 522 10.73 -10.42 32.10
C ILE A 522 9.68 -11.36 32.72
N GLU A 523 9.42 -12.51 32.09
CA GLU A 523 8.46 -13.49 32.56
C GLU A 523 8.88 -14.15 33.89
N LYS A 524 10.18 -14.16 34.21
CA LYS A 524 10.78 -14.68 35.45
C LYS A 524 10.99 -13.59 36.50
N ASN A 525 10.97 -12.32 36.09
CA ASN A 525 11.25 -11.18 36.97
C ASN A 525 10.03 -10.77 37.79
N SER A 526 9.78 -11.44 38.90
CA SER A 526 8.61 -11.17 39.74
C SER A 526 8.54 -9.73 40.28
N ALA A 527 9.71 -9.13 40.59
CA ALA A 527 9.80 -7.74 41.04
C ALA A 527 9.33 -6.76 39.95
N LEU A 528 9.79 -6.97 38.70
CA LEU A 528 9.42 -6.17 37.56
C LEU A 528 7.92 -6.36 37.20
N GLN A 529 7.41 -7.61 37.23
CA GLN A 529 6.00 -7.91 36.98
C GLN A 529 5.09 -7.18 37.98
N LYS A 530 5.42 -7.23 39.27
CA LYS A 530 4.69 -6.49 40.31
C LYS A 530 4.71 -4.98 40.01
N ARG A 531 5.87 -4.43 39.67
CA ARG A 531 6.00 -2.98 39.38
C ARG A 531 5.22 -2.54 38.15
N ILE A 532 5.16 -3.37 37.10
CA ILE A 532 4.35 -3.10 35.90
C ILE A 532 2.86 -3.07 36.29
N ASN A 533 2.39 -4.05 37.05
CA ASN A 533 1.01 -4.10 37.54
C ASN A 533 0.66 -2.87 38.41
N ASP A 534 1.53 -2.51 39.37
CA ASP A 534 1.34 -1.34 40.24
C ASP A 534 1.26 -0.05 39.43
N ALA A 535 2.16 0.11 38.42
CA ALA A 535 2.16 1.25 37.52
C ALA A 535 0.87 1.32 36.66
N ALA A 536 0.42 0.20 36.12
CA ALA A 536 -0.84 0.14 35.37
C ALA A 536 -2.04 0.55 36.23
N ASN A 537 -2.13 0.06 37.47
CA ASN A 537 -3.16 0.44 38.43
C ASN A 537 -3.10 1.93 38.81
N HIS A 538 -1.91 2.52 38.87
CA HIS A 538 -1.71 3.94 39.14
C HIS A 538 -2.13 4.84 37.98
N PHE A 539 -1.75 4.48 36.73
CA PHE A 539 -1.97 5.34 35.57
C PHE A 539 -3.38 5.20 34.98
N LEU A 540 -3.97 4.01 34.94
CA LEU A 540 -5.24 3.75 34.26
C LEU A 540 -6.39 4.67 34.72
N PRO A 541 -6.66 4.89 36.02
CA PRO A 541 -7.69 5.83 36.44
C PRO A 541 -7.43 7.28 35.96
N LYS A 542 -6.16 7.68 35.94
CA LYS A 542 -5.74 9.04 35.52
C LYS A 542 -5.92 9.24 34.02
N PHE A 543 -5.56 8.25 33.21
CA PHE A 543 -5.71 8.31 31.77
C PHE A 543 -7.19 8.21 31.35
N ASN A 544 -8.02 7.48 32.09
CA ASN A 544 -9.47 7.53 31.92
C ASN A 544 -10.00 8.95 32.20
N ALA A 545 -9.55 9.58 33.29
CA ALA A 545 -9.93 10.98 33.57
C ALA A 545 -9.46 11.96 32.52
N PHE A 546 -8.26 11.79 31.92
CA PHE A 546 -7.82 12.59 30.77
C PHE A 546 -8.71 12.35 29.54
N GLN A 547 -9.08 11.12 29.25
CA GLN A 547 -10.00 10.80 28.16
C GLN A 547 -11.36 11.45 28.36
N ASP A 548 -11.91 11.41 29.58
CA ASP A 548 -13.17 12.05 29.95
C ASP A 548 -13.06 13.59 29.83
N ALA A 549 -11.94 14.18 30.23
CA ALA A 549 -11.71 15.62 30.11
C ALA A 549 -11.65 16.07 28.64
N ILE A 550 -11.12 15.23 27.72
CA ILE A 550 -11.13 15.49 26.28
C ILE A 550 -12.54 15.33 25.69
N GLN A 551 -13.29 14.31 26.10
CA GLN A 551 -14.65 14.08 25.62
C GLN A 551 -15.61 15.20 26.06
N ASN A 552 -15.42 15.73 27.26
CA ASN A 552 -16.25 16.78 27.87
C ASN A 552 -15.57 18.16 27.81
N HIS A 553 -14.71 18.41 26.85
CA HIS A 553 -13.96 19.66 26.71
C HIS A 553 -14.88 20.89 26.64
N PRO A 554 -14.47 22.04 27.22
CA PRO A 554 -15.27 23.26 27.18
C PRO A 554 -15.02 24.10 25.90
N LEU A 555 -14.20 23.64 24.97
CA LEU A 555 -13.82 24.40 23.77
C LEU A 555 -15.01 24.63 22.84
N ILE A 556 -15.27 25.90 22.48
CA ILE A 556 -16.36 26.28 21.59
C ILE A 556 -15.86 27.35 20.62
N THR A 557 -16.16 27.19 19.32
CA THR A 557 -15.91 28.19 18.29
C THR A 557 -17.00 28.17 17.20
N GLU A 558 -17.34 29.35 16.67
CA GLU A 558 -18.20 29.50 15.48
C GLU A 558 -17.39 29.55 14.17
N HIS A 559 -16.07 29.62 14.26
CA HIS A 559 -15.18 29.71 13.10
C HIS A 559 -14.87 28.28 12.57
N ARG A 560 -15.40 27.96 11.40
CA ARG A 560 -15.30 26.63 10.79
C ARG A 560 -13.85 26.17 10.56
N GLU A 561 -12.96 27.06 10.14
CA GLU A 561 -11.55 26.76 9.88
C GLU A 561 -10.83 26.41 11.20
N ALA A 562 -10.96 27.24 12.22
CA ALA A 562 -10.40 26.99 13.55
C ALA A 562 -10.93 25.69 14.15
N ALA A 563 -12.25 25.44 14.01
CA ALA A 563 -12.86 24.19 14.46
C ALA A 563 -12.26 22.96 13.74
N THR A 564 -12.02 23.02 12.43
CA THR A 564 -11.47 21.91 11.67
C THR A 564 -10.06 21.55 12.15
N ILE A 565 -9.20 22.56 12.35
CA ILE A 565 -7.82 22.39 12.82
C ILE A 565 -7.81 21.81 14.25
N ILE A 566 -8.57 22.41 15.16
CA ILE A 566 -8.57 21.98 16.57
C ILE A 566 -9.20 20.58 16.71
N ASN A 567 -10.28 20.29 15.99
CA ASN A 567 -10.91 18.96 15.98
C ASN A 567 -9.94 17.86 15.51
N GLU A 568 -9.09 18.15 14.53
CA GLU A 568 -8.10 17.17 14.04
C GLU A 568 -7.19 16.70 15.20
N TYR A 569 -6.56 17.64 15.92
CA TYR A 569 -5.64 17.30 17.01
C TYR A 569 -6.35 16.79 18.27
N LEU A 570 -7.54 17.31 18.57
CA LEU A 570 -8.33 16.86 19.69
C LEU A 570 -8.78 15.40 19.54
N ASN A 571 -9.19 15.01 18.32
CA ASN A 571 -9.55 13.63 18.01
C ASN A 571 -8.32 12.71 17.97
N GLN A 572 -7.18 13.18 17.46
CA GLN A 572 -5.93 12.42 17.53
C GLN A 572 -5.51 12.15 18.99
N LEU A 573 -5.60 13.15 19.85
CA LEU A 573 -5.29 13.03 21.27
C LEU A 573 -6.24 12.04 21.97
N LEU A 574 -7.53 12.10 21.66
CA LEU A 574 -8.53 11.18 22.19
C LEU A 574 -8.24 9.72 21.81
N LEU A 575 -7.85 9.48 20.56
CA LEU A 575 -7.47 8.16 20.06
C LEU A 575 -6.17 7.67 20.72
N ALA A 576 -5.16 8.54 20.88
CA ALA A 576 -3.91 8.20 21.56
C ALA A 576 -4.14 7.82 23.03
N LEU A 577 -5.02 8.54 23.75
CA LEU A 577 -5.40 8.21 25.12
C LEU A 577 -6.16 6.88 25.19
N HIS A 578 -7.03 6.59 24.26
CA HIS A 578 -7.74 5.31 24.21
C HIS A 578 -6.79 4.14 23.96
N LEU A 579 -5.83 4.28 23.03
CA LEU A 579 -4.79 3.28 22.80
C LEU A 579 -3.93 3.07 24.04
N GLN A 580 -3.56 4.16 24.71
CA GLN A 580 -2.78 4.12 25.94
C GLN A 580 -3.52 3.38 27.06
N ASN A 581 -4.82 3.63 27.23
CA ASN A 581 -5.66 2.90 28.18
C ASN A 581 -5.73 1.40 27.86
N TYR A 582 -5.80 1.05 26.57
CA TYR A 582 -5.80 -0.33 26.11
C TYR A 582 -4.50 -1.05 26.48
N TYR A 583 -3.33 -0.40 26.33
CA TYR A 583 -2.03 -0.96 26.71
C TYR A 583 -1.89 -1.07 28.25
N LEU A 584 -2.30 -0.06 29.00
CA LEU A 584 -2.27 -0.07 30.46
C LEU A 584 -3.21 -1.16 31.03
N GLN A 585 -4.35 -1.42 30.39
CA GLN A 585 -5.25 -2.50 30.83
C GLN A 585 -4.59 -3.87 30.71
N TYR A 586 -3.83 -4.13 29.63
CA TYR A 586 -3.05 -5.35 29.47
C TYR A 586 -2.00 -5.50 30.57
N CYS A 587 -1.34 -4.42 30.97
CA CYS A 587 -0.29 -4.40 31.99
C CYS A 587 -0.78 -4.73 33.41
N LYS A 588 -2.08 -4.88 33.64
CA LYS A 588 -2.65 -5.39 34.93
C LYS A 588 -2.47 -6.90 35.11
N GLY A 589 -2.11 -7.64 34.08
CA GLY A 589 -1.82 -9.06 34.14
C GLY A 589 -0.32 -9.36 34.14
N LEU A 590 0.02 -10.61 33.91
CA LEU A 590 1.41 -10.99 33.65
C LEU A 590 1.85 -10.42 32.27
N PHE A 591 2.86 -9.57 32.29
CA PHE A 591 3.39 -8.99 31.09
C PHE A 591 4.35 -9.99 30.40
N SER A 592 4.08 -10.30 29.13
CA SER A 592 4.95 -11.04 28.26
C SER A 592 5.05 -10.32 26.93
N VAL A 593 6.24 -10.25 26.34
CA VAL A 593 6.46 -9.59 25.05
C VAL A 593 5.57 -10.20 23.97
N THR A 594 5.57 -11.52 23.85
CA THR A 594 4.82 -12.24 22.81
C THR A 594 3.31 -11.99 22.91
N THR A 595 2.74 -12.12 24.12
CA THR A 595 1.31 -11.92 24.33
C THR A 595 0.89 -10.45 24.27
N PHE A 596 1.78 -9.51 24.67
CA PHE A 596 1.55 -8.08 24.46
C PHE A 596 1.46 -7.73 22.97
N LEU A 597 2.37 -8.25 22.15
CA LEU A 597 2.34 -8.02 20.70
C LEU A 597 1.07 -8.60 20.06
N GLN A 598 0.62 -9.79 20.51
CA GLN A 598 -0.67 -10.35 20.08
C GLN A 598 -1.86 -9.49 20.54
N HIS A 599 -1.78 -8.91 21.74
CA HIS A 599 -2.79 -7.97 22.22
C HIS A 599 -2.82 -6.68 21.40
N LYS A 600 -1.64 -6.14 21.04
CA LYS A 600 -1.49 -4.93 20.19
C LYS A 600 -2.21 -5.07 18.83
N ILE A 601 -2.17 -6.27 18.21
CA ILE A 601 -2.86 -6.52 16.92
C ILE A 601 -4.39 -6.45 17.06
N LYS A 602 -4.93 -6.90 18.20
CA LYS A 602 -6.38 -6.95 18.46
C LYS A 602 -6.99 -5.60 18.77
N TYR A 603 -6.18 -4.53 18.80
CA TYR A 603 -6.69 -3.19 19.02
C TYR A 603 -7.54 -2.72 17.84
N GLU A 604 -8.78 -2.37 18.12
CA GLU A 604 -9.71 -1.76 17.18
C GLU A 604 -9.88 -0.29 17.49
N LEU A 605 -9.83 0.56 16.45
CA LEU A 605 -10.03 1.99 16.60
C LEU A 605 -11.47 2.29 17.01
N PRO A 606 -11.70 2.93 18.16
CA PRO A 606 -13.05 3.28 18.61
C PRO A 606 -13.64 4.38 17.72
N ARG A 607 -14.95 4.38 17.54
CA ARG A 607 -15.70 5.45 16.84
C ARG A 607 -15.90 6.67 17.74
N LEU A 608 -14.82 7.18 18.33
CA LEU A 608 -14.85 8.36 19.17
C LEU A 608 -14.65 9.61 18.30
N LYS A 609 -15.52 10.61 18.48
CA LYS A 609 -15.39 11.92 17.85
C LYS A 609 -15.87 13.02 18.78
N VAL A 610 -15.05 14.06 18.89
CA VAL A 610 -15.39 15.31 19.57
C VAL A 610 -15.34 16.47 18.59
N SER A 611 -16.08 17.56 18.87
CA SER A 611 -16.14 18.72 18.01
C SER A 611 -16.29 19.99 18.82
N VAL A 612 -15.42 20.96 18.53
CA VAL A 612 -15.44 22.32 19.12
C VAL A 612 -16.36 23.27 18.35
N TYR A 613 -16.92 22.86 17.19
CA TYR A 613 -17.78 23.72 16.40
C TYR A 613 -19.14 23.92 17.06
N ALA A 614 -19.54 25.17 17.29
CA ALA A 614 -20.86 25.53 17.83
C ALA A 614 -21.97 25.27 16.79
N SER A 615 -22.23 24.02 16.45
CA SER A 615 -23.47 23.65 15.80
C SER A 615 -24.52 23.50 16.90
N GLY A 616 -25.62 24.30 16.85
CA GLY A 616 -26.68 24.24 17.82
C GLY A 616 -26.97 22.82 18.32
N LYS A 617 -27.17 22.67 19.63
CA LYS A 617 -27.25 21.39 20.39
C LYS A 617 -27.71 20.22 19.54
N LYS A 618 -26.78 19.32 19.16
CA LYS A 618 -27.15 18.00 18.67
C LYS A 618 -27.71 17.23 19.84
N GLN A 619 -29.04 17.07 19.87
CA GLN A 619 -29.65 16.06 20.73
C GLN A 619 -29.01 14.70 20.39
N SER A 620 -28.49 14.03 21.40
CA SER A 620 -28.01 12.66 21.26
C SER A 620 -29.17 11.74 20.86
N VAL A 621 -28.87 10.64 20.18
CA VAL A 621 -29.92 9.64 19.81
C VAL A 621 -30.59 9.06 21.05
N SER A 622 -29.89 9.06 22.20
CA SER A 622 -30.41 8.69 23.51
C SER A 622 -31.48 9.63 24.08
N ASP A 623 -31.62 10.88 23.56
CA ASP A 623 -32.61 11.85 23.99
C ASP A 623 -33.86 11.89 23.10
N LEU A 624 -33.96 10.99 22.11
CA LEU A 624 -35.15 10.86 21.26
C LEU A 624 -36.22 10.05 22.02
N SER A 625 -37.39 10.65 22.19
CA SER A 625 -38.53 10.02 22.89
C SER A 625 -38.96 8.67 22.28
N ASN A 626 -38.64 8.41 20.99
CA ASN A 626 -38.99 7.21 20.24
C ASN A 626 -37.78 6.67 19.44
N ALA A 627 -36.73 6.30 20.17
CA ALA A 627 -35.46 5.82 19.56
C ALA A 627 -35.65 4.55 18.73
N GLU A 628 -36.54 3.62 19.15
CA GLU A 628 -36.81 2.37 18.42
C GLU A 628 -37.49 2.63 17.07
N LEU A 629 -38.43 3.58 17.00
CA LEU A 629 -39.01 4.01 15.73
C LEU A 629 -37.95 4.65 14.81
N TYR A 630 -37.07 5.47 15.34
CA TYR A 630 -35.99 6.06 14.58
C TYR A 630 -35.07 5.00 13.95
N ASP A 631 -34.70 3.95 14.70
CA ASP A 631 -33.89 2.85 14.20
C ASP A 631 -34.63 1.99 13.16
N THR A 632 -35.93 1.84 13.28
CA THR A 632 -36.77 1.16 12.29
C THR A 632 -36.81 1.94 10.98
N LEU A 633 -37.06 3.26 11.05
CA LEU A 633 -37.05 4.14 9.88
C LEU A 633 -35.67 4.24 9.22
N LYS A 634 -34.62 4.16 10.00
CA LYS A 634 -33.24 4.16 9.49
C LYS A 634 -32.96 2.87 8.70
N ARG A 635 -33.34 1.69 9.23
CA ARG A 635 -33.19 0.41 8.52
C ARG A 635 -34.02 0.36 7.24
N TRP A 636 -35.26 0.86 7.28
CA TRP A 636 -36.09 1.03 6.10
C TRP A 636 -35.39 1.88 5.02
N ARG A 637 -34.91 3.08 5.38
CA ARG A 637 -34.21 3.97 4.46
C ARG A 637 -32.98 3.30 3.84
N ASP A 638 -32.15 2.62 4.68
CA ASP A 638 -30.91 1.98 4.24
C ASP A 638 -31.22 0.80 3.30
N GLY A 639 -32.37 0.11 3.45
CA GLY A 639 -32.91 -0.88 2.52
C GLY A 639 -33.28 -0.27 1.17
N VAL A 640 -34.08 0.80 1.16
CA VAL A 640 -34.47 1.52 -0.07
C VAL A 640 -33.25 2.07 -0.83
N VAL A 641 -32.22 2.55 -0.12
CA VAL A 641 -30.96 2.99 -0.72
C VAL A 641 -30.21 1.82 -1.36
N GLY A 642 -30.19 0.65 -0.71
CA GLY A 642 -29.56 -0.56 -1.24
C GLY A 642 -30.24 -1.08 -2.52
N GLU A 643 -31.56 -1.02 -2.58
CA GLU A 643 -32.35 -1.48 -3.74
C GLU A 643 -32.33 -0.48 -4.92
N THR A 644 -32.31 0.82 -4.63
CA THR A 644 -32.47 1.86 -5.67
C THR A 644 -31.15 2.48 -6.12
N GLY A 645 -30.05 2.29 -5.38
CA GLY A 645 -28.75 2.94 -5.62
C GLY A 645 -28.78 4.47 -5.44
N LEU A 646 -29.85 5.05 -4.91
CA LEU A 646 -29.99 6.49 -4.76
C LEU A 646 -29.20 7.02 -3.54
N PRO A 647 -28.64 8.23 -3.61
CA PRO A 647 -28.00 8.86 -2.45
C PRO A 647 -28.96 8.97 -1.25
N ILE A 648 -28.46 8.73 -0.04
CA ILE A 648 -29.23 8.73 1.23
C ILE A 648 -30.11 9.98 1.39
N PHE A 649 -29.61 11.16 1.01
CA PHE A 649 -30.37 12.42 1.13
C PHE A 649 -31.54 12.51 0.15
N MET A 650 -31.53 11.74 -0.93
CA MET A 650 -32.64 11.67 -1.89
C MET A 650 -33.83 10.84 -1.38
N VAL A 651 -33.56 9.85 -0.53
CA VAL A 651 -34.61 9.07 0.13
C VAL A 651 -35.10 9.81 1.39
N ALA A 652 -34.32 9.86 2.45
CA ALA A 652 -34.62 10.63 3.65
C ALA A 652 -33.34 11.02 4.39
N ASN A 653 -33.15 12.30 4.69
CA ASN A 653 -32.00 12.72 5.48
C ASN A 653 -32.20 12.41 6.98
N GLN A 654 -31.11 12.41 7.75
CA GLN A 654 -31.14 12.02 9.16
C GLN A 654 -32.06 12.92 10.02
N ASN A 655 -32.17 14.21 9.68
CA ASN A 655 -33.03 15.15 10.41
C ASN A 655 -34.51 14.87 10.12
N ALA A 656 -34.87 14.48 8.89
CA ALA A 656 -36.23 14.07 8.55
C ALA A 656 -36.68 12.86 9.37
N LEU A 657 -35.83 11.81 9.47
CA LEU A 657 -36.16 10.62 10.27
C LEU A 657 -36.29 10.94 11.77
N LYS A 658 -35.48 11.89 12.29
CA LYS A 658 -35.61 12.35 13.67
C LYS A 658 -36.93 13.09 13.90
N GLU A 659 -37.31 14.00 13.01
CA GLU A 659 -38.58 14.72 13.12
C GLU A 659 -39.78 13.76 13.00
N ILE A 660 -39.71 12.76 12.09
CA ILE A 660 -40.77 11.74 11.98
C ILE A 660 -40.90 10.96 13.30
N ALA A 661 -39.80 10.52 13.89
CA ALA A 661 -39.81 9.78 15.15
C ALA A 661 -40.25 10.65 16.36
N THR A 662 -40.05 11.96 16.30
CA THR A 662 -40.43 12.91 17.38
C THR A 662 -41.91 13.31 17.29
N PHE A 663 -42.37 13.64 16.09
CA PHE A 663 -43.72 14.24 15.89
C PHE A 663 -44.79 13.22 15.49
N LEU A 664 -44.44 11.98 15.19
CA LEU A 664 -45.34 10.88 14.89
C LEU A 664 -46.46 11.27 13.87
N PRO A 665 -46.10 11.60 12.61
CA PRO A 665 -47.12 12.00 11.61
C PRO A 665 -48.01 10.81 11.22
N PHE A 666 -49.32 11.05 11.11
CA PHE A 666 -50.32 10.04 10.74
C PHE A 666 -50.84 10.23 9.30
N THR A 667 -50.53 11.35 8.67
CA THR A 667 -50.99 11.65 7.30
C THR A 667 -49.84 12.15 6.41
N LYS A 668 -49.98 11.97 5.09
CA LYS A 668 -49.02 12.54 4.11
C LYS A 668 -48.92 14.07 4.22
N LYS A 669 -50.00 14.74 4.64
CA LYS A 669 -50.02 16.19 4.88
C LYS A 669 -49.13 16.56 6.08
N ASP A 670 -49.05 15.71 7.08
CA ASP A 670 -48.20 15.91 8.25
C ASP A 670 -46.71 15.67 7.90
N LEU A 671 -46.42 14.64 7.08
CA LEU A 671 -45.06 14.39 6.59
C LEU A 671 -44.50 15.61 5.82
N ILE A 672 -45.31 16.27 5.01
CA ILE A 672 -44.89 17.45 4.23
C ILE A 672 -44.54 18.65 5.13
N LYS A 673 -45.07 18.72 6.35
CA LYS A 673 -44.72 19.78 7.33
C LYS A 673 -43.39 19.56 8.01
N LEU A 674 -42.79 18.37 7.88
CA LEU A 674 -41.52 18.02 8.49
C LEU A 674 -40.34 18.46 7.63
N SER A 675 -39.24 18.85 8.28
CA SER A 675 -38.04 19.33 7.59
C SER A 675 -37.38 18.25 6.75
N GLY A 676 -37.12 18.52 5.47
CA GLY A 676 -36.46 17.56 4.57
C GLY A 676 -37.37 16.51 3.94
N PHE A 677 -38.69 16.59 4.16
CA PHE A 677 -39.67 15.72 3.54
C PHE A 677 -40.67 16.55 2.69
N GLY A 678 -40.33 16.75 1.45
CA GLY A 678 -41.16 17.52 0.51
C GLY A 678 -42.27 16.68 -0.15
N LYS A 679 -43.19 17.34 -0.90
CA LYS A 679 -44.38 16.73 -1.54
C LYS A 679 -44.05 15.47 -2.38
N ALA A 680 -42.99 15.53 -3.19
CA ALA A 680 -42.55 14.41 -4.03
C ALA A 680 -42.08 13.18 -3.21
N LYS A 681 -41.41 13.40 -2.08
CA LYS A 681 -40.97 12.31 -1.18
C LYS A 681 -42.14 11.71 -0.41
N ALA A 682 -43.12 12.55 0.00
CA ALA A 682 -44.32 12.10 0.68
C ALA A 682 -45.24 11.28 -0.25
N GLU A 683 -45.26 11.59 -1.53
CA GLU A 683 -45.97 10.77 -2.52
C GLU A 683 -45.29 9.42 -2.76
N LYS A 684 -43.97 9.40 -2.85
CA LYS A 684 -43.18 8.21 -3.20
C LYS A 684 -42.98 7.24 -2.06
N TYR A 685 -42.70 7.72 -0.85
CA TYR A 685 -42.28 6.94 0.31
C TYR A 685 -43.21 7.09 1.51
N GLY A 686 -44.28 7.93 1.38
CA GLY A 686 -45.10 8.31 2.52
C GLY A 686 -45.89 7.16 3.11
N ASP A 687 -46.42 6.24 2.30
CA ASP A 687 -47.24 5.13 2.77
C ASP A 687 -46.41 4.20 3.67
N GLU A 688 -45.23 3.75 3.23
CA GLU A 688 -44.35 2.88 4.01
C GLU A 688 -43.92 3.50 5.34
N ILE A 689 -43.63 4.81 5.35
CA ILE A 689 -43.25 5.55 6.56
C ILE A 689 -44.42 5.66 7.51
N LEU A 690 -45.61 6.00 7.00
CA LEU A 690 -46.84 6.13 7.83
C LEU A 690 -47.23 4.80 8.42
N ASP A 691 -47.15 3.70 7.68
CA ASP A 691 -47.40 2.35 8.18
C ASP A 691 -46.45 2.00 9.35
N ALA A 692 -45.16 2.30 9.19
CA ALA A 692 -44.19 2.08 10.25
C ALA A 692 -44.42 2.94 11.50
N VAL A 693 -44.90 4.19 11.34
CA VAL A 693 -45.24 5.09 12.44
C VAL A 693 -46.50 4.63 13.15
N GLN A 694 -47.56 4.27 12.38
CA GLN A 694 -48.84 3.84 12.95
C GLN A 694 -48.72 2.49 13.67
N ASP A 695 -47.95 1.55 13.12
CA ASP A 695 -47.65 0.27 13.75
C ASP A 695 -46.89 0.46 15.08
N TYR A 696 -45.86 1.34 15.09
CA TYR A 696 -45.17 1.69 16.31
C TYR A 696 -46.08 2.35 17.35
N CYS A 697 -46.90 3.32 16.93
CA CYS A 697 -47.81 4.03 17.83
C CYS A 697 -48.85 3.09 18.41
N SER A 698 -49.40 2.17 17.61
CA SER A 698 -50.39 1.16 18.05
C SER A 698 -49.81 0.21 19.08
N ARG A 699 -48.55 -0.23 18.93
CA ARG A 699 -47.86 -1.10 19.89
C ARG A 699 -47.51 -0.40 21.21
N ASN A 700 -47.24 0.90 21.17
CA ASN A 700 -46.79 1.66 22.35
C ASN A 700 -47.89 2.57 22.94
N ASN A 701 -49.13 2.51 22.44
CA ASN A 701 -50.26 3.31 22.88
C ASN A 701 -49.98 4.84 22.80
N LEU A 702 -49.38 5.28 21.65
CA LEU A 702 -48.96 6.66 21.43
C LEU A 702 -49.89 7.34 20.42
N GLU A 703 -50.14 8.65 20.64
CA GLU A 703 -50.85 9.51 19.69
C GLU A 703 -49.88 10.41 18.91
N SER A 704 -50.36 11.00 17.80
CA SER A 704 -49.58 11.92 17.00
C SER A 704 -49.22 13.20 17.77
N ASN A 705 -47.93 13.53 17.77
CA ASN A 705 -47.40 14.72 18.42
C ASN A 705 -47.33 15.96 17.50
N MET A 706 -47.99 15.93 16.37
CA MET A 706 -47.95 17.03 15.38
C MET A 706 -48.47 18.37 15.90
N SER A 707 -49.34 18.35 16.93
CA SER A 707 -49.85 19.54 17.62
C SER A 707 -48.79 20.29 18.43
N SER A 708 -47.73 19.60 18.88
CA SER A 708 -46.60 20.16 19.64
C SER A 708 -45.54 20.80 18.78
N LYS A 709 -45.66 20.66 17.44
CA LYS A 709 -44.76 21.36 16.52
C LYS A 709 -45.13 22.83 16.49
N GLU A 710 -44.45 23.66 17.33
CA GLU A 710 -44.52 25.10 17.23
C GLU A 710 -44.20 25.53 15.79
N ALA A 711 -45.07 26.38 15.22
CA ALA A 711 -44.80 27.04 13.95
C ALA A 711 -43.44 27.75 14.09
N SER A 712 -42.40 27.22 13.49
CA SER A 712 -41.10 27.87 13.47
C SER A 712 -41.32 29.35 13.08
N PRO A 713 -40.81 30.33 13.88
CA PRO A 713 -40.99 31.72 13.52
C PRO A 713 -40.50 31.92 12.11
N LYS A 714 -41.40 32.33 11.20
CA LYS A 714 -41.03 32.75 9.87
C LYS A 714 -39.97 33.81 10.08
N ARG A 715 -38.68 33.52 9.82
CA ARG A 715 -37.70 34.57 9.62
C ARG A 715 -38.32 35.47 8.57
N GLU A 716 -38.67 36.71 8.96
CA GLU A 716 -39.00 37.77 8.02
C GLU A 716 -37.86 37.81 7.00
N ARG A 717 -38.12 37.22 5.83
CA ARG A 717 -37.36 37.50 4.64
C ARG A 717 -37.62 38.98 4.39
N LYS A 718 -36.57 39.82 4.58
CA LYS A 718 -36.53 41.09 3.86
C LYS A 718 -36.87 40.72 2.43
N GLU A 719 -37.94 41.29 1.92
CA GLU A 719 -38.32 41.27 0.51
C GLU A 719 -37.13 41.78 -0.30
N LYS A 720 -36.33 40.86 -0.76
CA LYS A 720 -35.56 40.99 -1.98
C LYS A 720 -36.45 40.37 -3.02
N SER A 721 -36.82 41.23 -3.99
CA SER A 721 -37.57 40.97 -5.20
C SER A 721 -37.44 39.50 -5.66
N LEU A 722 -38.57 38.89 -5.97
CA LEU A 722 -38.71 37.64 -6.74
C LEU A 722 -38.09 37.83 -8.14
N GLU A 723 -36.78 37.78 -8.23
CA GLU A 723 -36.07 37.35 -9.40
C GLU A 723 -35.89 35.84 -9.28
N GLU A 724 -36.59 35.11 -10.12
CA GLU A 724 -36.32 33.68 -10.36
C GLU A 724 -34.80 33.55 -10.50
N LYS A 725 -34.17 32.72 -9.69
CA LYS A 725 -32.73 32.41 -9.84
C LYS A 725 -32.55 31.65 -11.14
N THR A 726 -32.36 32.40 -12.21
CA THR A 726 -31.98 31.83 -13.52
C THR A 726 -30.71 31.02 -13.33
N PRO A 727 -30.67 29.77 -13.81
CA PRO A 727 -29.46 28.92 -13.74
C PRO A 727 -28.23 29.67 -14.26
N THR A 728 -27.09 29.42 -13.61
CA THR A 728 -25.85 30.14 -13.86
C THR A 728 -25.39 30.12 -15.33
N ASN A 729 -25.64 29.04 -16.07
CA ASN A 729 -25.34 28.92 -17.49
C ASN A 729 -26.28 29.78 -18.34
N ILE A 730 -27.56 29.91 -17.98
CA ILE A 730 -28.54 30.77 -18.69
C ILE A 730 -28.16 32.22 -18.54
N LEU A 731 -27.61 32.65 -17.39
CA LEU A 731 -27.13 34.03 -17.22
C LEU A 731 -25.94 34.33 -18.13
N SER A 732 -24.99 33.40 -18.31
CA SER A 732 -23.88 33.53 -19.27
C SER A 732 -24.41 33.62 -20.70
N PHE A 733 -25.40 32.77 -21.04
CA PHE A 733 -26.02 32.74 -22.34
C PHE A 733 -26.79 34.04 -22.69
N ASN A 734 -27.49 34.62 -21.74
CA ASN A 734 -28.19 35.88 -21.92
C ASN A 734 -27.23 37.04 -22.19
N LEU A 735 -26.11 37.13 -21.43
CA LEU A 735 -25.07 38.13 -21.65
C LEU A 735 -24.38 37.94 -23.02
N TYR A 736 -24.23 36.71 -23.50
CA TYR A 736 -23.74 36.46 -24.87
C TYR A 736 -24.74 36.93 -25.92
N LYS A 737 -26.05 36.68 -25.72
CA LYS A 737 -27.11 37.23 -26.60
C LYS A 737 -27.18 38.75 -26.65
N GLU A 738 -26.75 39.41 -25.60
CA GLU A 738 -26.61 40.87 -25.54
C GLU A 738 -25.38 41.39 -26.31
N GLY A 739 -24.57 40.48 -26.92
CA GLY A 739 -23.43 40.80 -27.75
C GLY A 739 -22.10 40.93 -27.02
N LYS A 740 -22.02 40.45 -25.74
CA LYS A 740 -20.77 40.50 -24.98
C LYS A 740 -19.87 39.33 -25.33
N SER A 741 -18.57 39.57 -25.41
CA SER A 741 -17.55 38.55 -25.61
C SER A 741 -17.38 37.66 -24.35
N ILE A 742 -16.77 36.43 -24.51
CA ILE A 742 -16.49 35.51 -23.39
C ILE A 742 -15.67 36.22 -22.29
N ALA A 743 -14.70 37.06 -22.66
CA ALA A 743 -13.85 37.79 -21.72
C ALA A 743 -14.65 38.81 -20.91
N GLU A 744 -15.52 39.58 -21.55
CA GLU A 744 -16.40 40.57 -20.88
C GLU A 744 -17.41 39.91 -19.97
N ILE A 745 -17.97 38.74 -20.37
CA ILE A 745 -18.87 37.95 -19.52
C ILE A 745 -18.14 37.38 -18.30
N ALA A 746 -16.89 36.95 -18.48
CA ALA A 746 -16.05 36.45 -17.42
C ALA A 746 -15.73 37.51 -16.37
N GLU A 747 -15.40 38.74 -16.83
CA GLU A 747 -15.11 39.87 -15.98
C GLU A 747 -16.36 40.34 -15.22
N GLU A 748 -17.47 40.53 -15.89
CA GLU A 748 -18.74 40.98 -15.28
C GLU A 748 -19.29 40.01 -14.27
N ARG A 749 -19.15 38.70 -14.54
CA ARG A 749 -19.62 37.67 -13.64
C ARG A 749 -18.58 37.23 -12.59
N LYS A 750 -17.39 37.79 -12.63
CA LYS A 750 -16.24 37.43 -11.78
C LYS A 750 -15.96 35.92 -11.78
N MET A 751 -15.96 35.30 -12.98
CA MET A 751 -15.75 33.89 -13.19
C MET A 751 -14.57 33.66 -14.13
N ALA A 752 -13.93 32.49 -14.06
CA ALA A 752 -12.84 32.17 -14.98
C ALA A 752 -13.39 31.96 -16.41
N ILE A 753 -12.63 32.39 -17.42
CA ILE A 753 -12.96 32.26 -18.85
C ILE A 753 -13.36 30.81 -19.17
N ALA A 754 -12.59 29.82 -18.71
CA ALA A 754 -12.88 28.40 -18.90
C ALA A 754 -14.24 27.94 -18.31
N THR A 755 -14.78 28.65 -17.33
CA THR A 755 -16.11 28.40 -16.76
C THR A 755 -17.21 28.95 -17.67
N ILE A 756 -17.01 30.13 -18.24
CA ILE A 756 -17.95 30.72 -19.23
C ILE A 756 -17.97 29.90 -20.50
N GLU A 757 -16.82 29.46 -21.01
CA GLU A 757 -16.71 28.52 -22.14
C GLU A 757 -17.52 27.24 -21.89
N GLY A 758 -17.40 26.67 -20.68
CA GLY A 758 -18.17 25.49 -20.27
C GLY A 758 -19.68 25.75 -20.20
N HIS A 759 -20.11 26.96 -19.77
CA HIS A 759 -21.52 27.34 -19.77
C HIS A 759 -22.08 27.44 -21.20
N LEU A 760 -21.34 28.07 -22.13
CA LEU A 760 -21.76 28.25 -23.52
C LEU A 760 -21.71 26.95 -24.33
N ALA A 761 -20.77 26.04 -24.04
CA ALA A 761 -20.70 24.73 -24.68
C ALA A 761 -22.01 23.91 -24.54
N SER A 762 -22.73 24.05 -23.44
CA SER A 762 -24.03 23.40 -23.24
C SER A 762 -25.12 23.92 -24.23
N PHE A 763 -25.02 25.18 -24.70
CA PHE A 763 -25.94 25.78 -25.65
C PHE A 763 -25.51 25.55 -27.09
N ILE A 764 -24.24 25.24 -27.35
CA ILE A 764 -23.76 24.71 -28.65
C ILE A 764 -24.34 23.32 -28.86
N ALA A 765 -24.28 22.44 -27.84
CA ALA A 765 -24.88 21.11 -27.86
C ALA A 765 -26.40 21.13 -28.16
N SER A 766 -27.13 22.15 -27.69
CA SER A 766 -28.57 22.31 -27.96
C SER A 766 -28.90 23.13 -29.22
N LYS A 767 -27.92 23.42 -30.08
CA LYS A 767 -28.01 24.20 -31.33
C LYS A 767 -28.58 25.61 -31.14
N GLN A 768 -28.45 26.20 -29.94
CA GLN A 768 -28.91 27.57 -29.66
C GLN A 768 -27.82 28.63 -29.95
N ILE A 769 -26.57 28.19 -30.09
CA ILE A 769 -25.40 28.99 -30.46
C ILE A 769 -24.66 28.26 -31.57
N ASN A 770 -24.11 29.01 -32.52
CA ASN A 770 -23.27 28.45 -33.59
C ASN A 770 -21.84 28.31 -33.10
N ILE A 771 -21.24 27.15 -33.30
CA ILE A 771 -19.83 26.89 -32.94
C ILE A 771 -18.86 27.80 -33.75
N ASP A 772 -19.25 28.19 -34.98
CA ASP A 772 -18.43 29.07 -35.83
C ASP A 772 -18.15 30.44 -35.22
N ASP A 773 -18.95 30.85 -34.21
CA ASP A 773 -18.75 32.12 -33.50
C ASP A 773 -17.55 32.05 -32.50
N PHE A 774 -17.07 30.86 -32.17
CA PHE A 774 -16.03 30.66 -31.12
C PHE A 774 -14.81 29.90 -31.60
N VAL A 775 -14.96 29.01 -32.59
CA VAL A 775 -13.89 28.12 -33.06
C VAL A 775 -13.78 28.23 -34.57
N SER A 776 -12.60 28.59 -35.06
CA SER A 776 -12.34 28.66 -36.49
C SER A 776 -12.57 27.32 -37.18
N LYS A 777 -12.99 27.32 -38.43
CA LYS A 777 -13.20 26.07 -39.20
C LYS A 777 -11.95 25.22 -39.33
N GLU A 778 -10.77 25.85 -39.35
CA GLU A 778 -9.47 25.15 -39.35
C GLU A 778 -9.28 24.39 -38.02
N ASN A 779 -9.48 25.07 -36.88
CA ASN A 779 -9.37 24.46 -35.54
C ASN A 779 -10.44 23.38 -35.35
N GLN A 780 -11.68 23.60 -35.82
CA GLN A 780 -12.71 22.57 -35.78
C GLN A 780 -12.30 21.30 -36.54
N SER A 781 -11.72 21.43 -37.72
CA SER A 781 -11.26 20.29 -38.53
C SER A 781 -10.15 19.51 -37.81
N LEU A 782 -9.16 20.23 -37.29
CA LEU A 782 -8.06 19.61 -36.53
C LEU A 782 -8.54 18.88 -35.28
N ILE A 783 -9.46 19.47 -34.53
CA ILE A 783 -10.03 18.85 -33.32
C ILE A 783 -10.87 17.63 -33.68
N LYS A 784 -11.68 17.69 -34.76
CA LYS A 784 -12.48 16.54 -35.22
C LYS A 784 -11.60 15.39 -35.71
N GLU A 785 -10.54 15.67 -36.43
CA GLU A 785 -9.57 14.66 -36.85
C GLU A 785 -8.88 14.00 -35.63
N ALA A 786 -8.47 14.80 -34.64
CA ALA A 786 -7.94 14.29 -33.41
C ALA A 786 -8.95 13.42 -32.61
N ILE A 787 -10.24 13.80 -32.59
CA ILE A 787 -11.32 13.00 -31.98
C ILE A 787 -11.50 11.67 -32.71
N GLN A 788 -11.43 11.63 -34.04
CA GLN A 788 -11.55 10.40 -34.82
C GLN A 788 -10.38 9.44 -34.57
N ILE A 789 -9.17 9.96 -34.35
CA ILE A 789 -7.96 9.15 -34.14
C ILE A 789 -7.87 8.66 -32.69
N HIS A 790 -8.18 9.53 -31.70
CA HIS A 790 -7.90 9.28 -30.29
C HIS A 790 -9.16 9.05 -29.42
N GLY A 791 -10.36 9.16 -30.00
CA GLY A 791 -11.63 9.04 -29.29
C GLY A 791 -11.94 10.23 -28.35
N ILE A 792 -13.12 10.21 -27.73
CA ILE A 792 -13.62 11.31 -26.85
C ILE A 792 -13.16 11.13 -25.38
N SER A 793 -12.25 10.21 -25.07
CA SER A 793 -11.87 9.84 -23.69
C SER A 793 -10.94 10.85 -22.98
N GLY A 794 -11.34 12.14 -22.93
CA GLY A 794 -10.71 13.18 -22.11
C GLY A 794 -10.05 14.32 -22.90
N THR A 795 -10.40 15.57 -22.54
CA THR A 795 -9.88 16.81 -23.19
C THR A 795 -8.36 16.97 -23.07
N LYS A 796 -7.70 16.32 -22.08
CA LYS A 796 -6.26 16.40 -21.88
C LYS A 796 -5.50 15.64 -22.97
N ASN A 797 -5.94 14.43 -23.28
CA ASN A 797 -5.32 13.57 -24.30
C ASN A 797 -5.43 14.20 -25.71
N LEU A 798 -6.57 14.80 -26.02
CA LEU A 798 -6.77 15.55 -27.26
C LEU A 798 -5.85 16.78 -27.34
N LYS A 799 -5.69 17.50 -26.23
CA LYS A 799 -4.83 18.70 -26.18
C LYS A 799 -3.35 18.40 -26.43
N GLU A 800 -2.85 17.27 -25.95
CA GLU A 800 -1.46 16.83 -26.13
C GLU A 800 -1.13 16.50 -27.61
N ASN A 801 -2.14 16.21 -28.43
CA ASN A 801 -2.02 15.89 -29.85
C ASN A 801 -2.49 17.00 -30.78
N LEU A 802 -2.78 18.19 -30.25
CA LEU A 802 -3.20 19.36 -31.03
C LEU A 802 -2.20 20.52 -30.86
N PRO A 803 -2.13 21.45 -31.82
CA PRO A 803 -1.28 22.64 -31.75
C PRO A 803 -1.49 23.44 -30.46
N GLU A 804 -0.43 24.08 -29.93
CA GLU A 804 -0.48 24.82 -28.68
C GLU A 804 -1.49 25.99 -28.66
N ASN A 805 -1.82 26.54 -29.80
CA ASN A 805 -2.78 27.65 -29.95
C ASN A 805 -4.24 27.23 -29.78
N ILE A 806 -4.60 25.94 -29.81
CA ILE A 806 -5.97 25.47 -29.58
C ILE A 806 -6.23 25.32 -28.08
N SER A 807 -7.21 26.01 -27.53
CA SER A 807 -7.55 26.03 -26.12
C SER A 807 -8.36 24.80 -25.66
N TYR A 808 -8.34 24.50 -24.38
CA TYR A 808 -9.23 23.50 -23.78
C TYR A 808 -10.72 23.86 -23.93
N GLY A 809 -11.06 25.14 -24.04
CA GLY A 809 -12.40 25.63 -24.29
C GLY A 809 -12.88 25.25 -25.69
N GLU A 810 -12.07 25.52 -26.72
CA GLU A 810 -12.36 25.15 -28.10
C GLU A 810 -12.57 23.64 -28.26
N ILE A 811 -11.71 22.81 -27.62
CA ILE A 811 -11.86 21.34 -27.64
C ILE A 811 -13.21 20.93 -27.04
N ARG A 812 -13.62 21.51 -25.90
CA ARG A 812 -14.92 21.22 -25.28
C ARG A 812 -16.10 21.62 -26.13
N MET A 813 -16.03 22.77 -26.82
CA MET A 813 -17.07 23.26 -27.70
C MET A 813 -17.27 22.36 -28.91
N VAL A 814 -16.16 21.86 -29.50
CA VAL A 814 -16.23 20.91 -30.62
C VAL A 814 -16.78 19.55 -30.17
N ILE A 815 -16.33 19.02 -29.02
CA ILE A 815 -16.90 17.79 -28.43
C ILE A 815 -18.40 17.95 -28.17
N ALA A 816 -18.84 19.13 -27.70
CA ALA A 816 -20.25 19.42 -27.44
C ALA A 816 -21.07 19.47 -28.73
N SER A 817 -20.46 19.88 -29.86
CA SER A 817 -21.14 19.90 -31.17
C SER A 817 -21.26 18.50 -31.80
N GLU A 818 -20.34 17.58 -31.50
CA GLU A 818 -20.31 16.20 -32.06
C GLU A 818 -21.22 15.21 -31.31
N LYS A 819 -21.59 15.49 -30.07
CA LYS A 819 -22.46 14.60 -29.25
C LYS A 819 -23.94 14.56 -29.68
N ILE A 820 -24.29 15.10 -30.85
CA ILE A 820 -25.68 15.23 -31.32
C ILE A 820 -26.04 14.20 -32.38
N ASP A 821 -25.07 13.45 -32.90
CA ASP A 821 -25.28 12.51 -34.02
C ASP A 821 -25.24 11.02 -33.63
N ASP A 822 -25.42 10.69 -32.31
CA ASP A 822 -25.65 9.31 -31.81
C ASP A 822 -27.08 9.10 -31.34
#